data_4c26ff59977cb59ed196817ed5afc6ff
#
_entry.id   4c26ff59977cb59ed196817ed5afc6ff
#
_cell.length_a   1.000
_cell.length_b   1.000
_cell.length_c   1.000
_cell.angle_alpha   90.00
_cell.angle_beta   90.00
_cell.angle_gamma   90.00
#
_symmetry.space_group_name_H-M   'P 1'
#
loop_
_entity.id
_entity.type
_entity.pdbx_description
1 polymer ?
#
loop_
_entity_poly.entity_id
_entity_poly.type
_entity_poly.pdbx_seq_one_letter_code
_entity_poly.pdbx_strand_id
1 'polypeptide(L)'
;MISLDNLTVSYGGWTLFDNISLLINPKDRIGLVGKNGAGKTTLLRLIVGEQQPTSGSISYNGECTIGYLPQQMRVADTTTLVEETAKAFDEVLKLEAEIARLTREIAERTDYESSDYELLLHRLNEATDHYHILGGDTREADIEKTLLGLGFKRSDFQRATSEFSGGWRMRIELAKLLLRRPSIFLLDEPTNHLDIESIQWLEDYLKNYNGAVLLISHDRAFLDNVTTRTVEISLGKAYDYKVPYSRYVVLRAERRAQQMAAYENQQRMIEKTEEFIEKFRYKPTKSNQVQSRIKQLDRLERIEVEEEDLATLNIKFPPAPRSGQIVAEIKEAGMSFGSKHVFSGANFTIERGDKIALVGRNGEGKTTLARMIVGQLTPTEGSIRVGANVNIGYYAQNQEDLMNGDFTVYDTLDRVAVGDVRTRLRDILGAFLFRGEDIDKKVKVLSGGERARLAMARLMLEPYNLLILDEPTNHMDMRSKDILKNAIMKYDGTVIVVSHDREFLDGMVSKVYEFRNGGVREYLGGIYYFLEKRKLESLQEVERKDAPAKEAAPKASSSGKLTYEQKKEQEKLLRKLRKAVETIEASLADLEKKIADYDRKFAEATQYNEADYKAYNELKAEYDHQMHEWEKASYELEITEGE
;
A
#
# COMPACT_ATOMS: atom_id res chain seq x y z
N MET A 1 8.33 -14.80 20.92
CA MET A 1 6.90 -15.14 21.08
C MET A 1 6.28 -14.13 22.04
N ILE A 2 5.18 -13.50 21.64
CA ILE A 2 4.46 -12.52 22.47
C ILE A 2 3.04 -13.01 22.66
N SER A 3 2.55 -13.08 23.91
CA SER A 3 1.16 -13.42 24.25
C SER A 3 0.49 -12.20 24.85
N LEU A 4 -0.65 -11.86 24.30
CA LEU A 4 -1.59 -10.88 24.85
C LEU A 4 -2.74 -11.67 25.48
N ASP A 5 -2.96 -11.49 26.78
CA ASP A 5 -3.94 -12.26 27.53
C ASP A 5 -5.00 -11.35 28.13
N ASN A 6 -6.24 -11.46 27.61
CA ASN A 6 -7.42 -10.75 28.08
C ASN A 6 -7.24 -9.24 28.24
N LEU A 7 -6.59 -8.59 27.24
CA LEU A 7 -6.34 -7.16 27.29
C LEU A 7 -7.61 -6.34 27.20
N THR A 8 -7.82 -5.47 28.18
CA THR A 8 -8.88 -4.46 28.18
C THR A 8 -8.28 -3.07 28.31
N VAL A 9 -8.76 -2.13 27.48
CA VAL A 9 -8.35 -0.73 27.51
C VAL A 9 -9.57 0.15 27.49
N SER A 10 -9.69 1.02 28.49
CA SER A 10 -10.81 1.95 28.60
C SER A 10 -10.33 3.39 28.82
N TYR A 11 -10.99 4.35 28.17
CA TYR A 11 -10.73 5.78 28.30
C TYR A 11 -12.02 6.52 28.64
N GLY A 12 -12.03 7.23 29.77
CA GLY A 12 -13.10 8.20 30.08
C GLY A 12 -14.52 7.63 30.04
N GLY A 13 -14.70 6.32 30.32
CA GLY A 13 -16.01 5.67 30.36
C GLY A 13 -16.40 4.89 29.10
N TRP A 14 -15.59 4.87 28.05
CA TRP A 14 -15.78 3.98 26.89
C TRP A 14 -14.64 2.99 26.75
N THR A 15 -14.95 1.76 26.32
CA THR A 15 -13.99 0.66 26.20
C THR A 15 -13.51 0.58 24.74
N LEU A 16 -12.19 0.73 24.55
CA LEU A 16 -11.55 0.58 23.26
C LEU A 16 -11.31 -0.90 22.92
N PHE A 17 -10.81 -1.66 23.90
CA PHE A 17 -10.58 -3.11 23.79
C PHE A 17 -11.28 -3.82 24.92
N ASP A 18 -11.96 -4.91 24.57
CA ASP A 18 -12.68 -5.78 25.51
C ASP A 18 -12.16 -7.22 25.38
N ASN A 19 -11.33 -7.63 26.35
CA ASN A 19 -10.78 -8.99 26.46
C ASN A 19 -10.08 -9.48 25.18
N ILE A 20 -9.19 -8.67 24.59
CA ILE A 20 -8.40 -9.09 23.44
C ILE A 20 -7.32 -10.09 23.87
N SER A 21 -7.31 -11.26 23.22
CA SER A 21 -6.25 -12.26 23.36
C SER A 21 -5.65 -12.55 21.99
N LEU A 22 -4.31 -12.48 21.88
CA LEU A 22 -3.60 -12.68 20.63
C LEU A 22 -2.22 -13.28 20.90
N LEU A 23 -1.87 -14.33 20.16
CA LEU A 23 -0.56 -14.95 20.20
C LEU A 23 0.20 -14.64 18.93
N ILE A 24 1.43 -14.10 19.09
CA ILE A 24 2.36 -13.81 17.99
C ILE A 24 3.52 -14.81 18.10
N ASN A 25 3.64 -15.67 17.08
CA ASN A 25 4.71 -16.67 17.01
C ASN A 25 5.94 -16.13 16.28
N PRO A 26 7.13 -16.74 16.46
CA PRO A 26 8.27 -16.47 15.61
C PRO A 26 7.93 -16.69 14.13
N LYS A 27 8.40 -15.78 13.27
CA LYS A 27 8.15 -15.78 11.81
C LYS A 27 6.71 -15.52 11.37
N ASP A 28 5.77 -15.21 12.26
CA ASP A 28 4.43 -14.79 11.87
C ASP A 28 4.50 -13.52 10.99
N ARG A 29 3.64 -13.46 9.98
CA ARG A 29 3.43 -12.30 9.09
C ARG A 29 2.00 -11.84 9.26
N ILE A 30 1.77 -10.89 10.17
CA ILE A 30 0.42 -10.49 10.59
C ILE A 30 0.11 -9.10 10.03
N GLY A 31 -1.01 -9.01 9.30
CA GLY A 31 -1.63 -7.73 8.95
C GLY A 31 -2.68 -7.35 9.99
N LEU A 32 -2.49 -6.22 10.67
CA LEU A 32 -3.46 -5.69 11.63
C LEU A 32 -4.41 -4.73 10.92
N VAL A 33 -5.67 -5.10 10.82
CA VAL A 33 -6.70 -4.35 10.07
C VAL A 33 -7.86 -3.92 10.96
N GLY A 34 -8.65 -2.96 10.52
CA GLY A 34 -9.79 -2.42 11.24
C GLY A 34 -10.08 -0.99 10.84
N LYS A 35 -11.25 -0.46 11.23
CA LYS A 35 -11.63 0.96 10.98
C LYS A 35 -10.62 1.93 11.60
N ASN A 36 -10.59 3.17 11.11
CA ASN A 36 -9.85 4.24 11.78
C ASN A 36 -10.46 4.48 13.16
N GLY A 37 -9.59 4.63 14.16
CA GLY A 37 -10.04 4.73 15.56
C GLY A 37 -10.30 3.38 16.25
N ALA A 38 -10.23 2.23 15.57
CA ALA A 38 -10.42 0.92 16.21
C ALA A 38 -9.31 0.52 17.20
N GLY A 39 -8.24 1.33 17.31
CA GLY A 39 -7.16 1.09 18.27
C GLY A 39 -5.93 0.36 17.71
N LYS A 40 -5.77 0.24 16.39
CA LYS A 40 -4.62 -0.45 15.78
C LYS A 40 -3.28 0.05 16.31
N THR A 41 -3.01 1.34 16.22
CA THR A 41 -1.79 1.98 16.75
C THR A 41 -1.68 1.84 18.27
N THR A 42 -2.80 1.88 18.99
CA THR A 42 -2.84 1.68 20.45
C THR A 42 -2.37 0.27 20.81
N LEU A 43 -2.80 -0.75 20.05
CA LEU A 43 -2.35 -2.12 20.26
C LEU A 43 -0.83 -2.25 20.06
N LEU A 44 -0.25 -1.60 19.04
CA LEU A 44 1.20 -1.58 18.85
C LEU A 44 1.91 -0.93 20.04
N ARG A 45 1.42 0.21 20.53
CA ARG A 45 2.00 0.90 21.69
C ARG A 45 1.91 0.10 22.99
N LEU A 46 0.85 -0.66 23.18
CA LEU A 46 0.73 -1.60 24.30
C LEU A 46 1.79 -2.71 24.21
N ILE A 47 1.99 -3.27 23.00
CA ILE A 47 3.02 -4.31 22.77
C ILE A 47 4.43 -3.75 22.99
N VAL A 48 4.70 -2.50 22.65
CA VAL A 48 6.01 -1.84 22.91
C VAL A 48 6.19 -1.49 24.37
N GLY A 49 5.09 -1.38 25.14
CA GLY A 49 5.13 -0.94 26.55
C GLY A 49 5.06 0.58 26.75
N GLU A 50 4.79 1.35 25.67
CA GLU A 50 4.55 2.80 25.75
C GLU A 50 3.24 3.14 26.47
N GLN A 51 2.31 2.19 26.51
CA GLN A 51 1.03 2.30 27.21
C GLN A 51 0.79 1.06 28.05
N GLN A 52 0.05 1.21 29.16
CA GLN A 52 -0.37 0.10 30.00
C GLN A 52 -1.84 -0.23 29.74
N PRO A 53 -2.22 -1.51 29.69
CA PRO A 53 -3.62 -1.90 29.60
C PRO A 53 -4.35 -1.58 30.92
N THR A 54 -5.67 -1.40 30.85
CA THR A 54 -6.53 -1.23 32.04
C THR A 54 -6.62 -2.55 32.83
N SER A 55 -6.69 -3.68 32.13
CA SER A 55 -6.60 -5.04 32.69
C SER A 55 -6.04 -6.02 31.66
N GLY A 56 -5.64 -7.19 32.11
CA GLY A 56 -4.94 -8.19 31.29
C GLY A 56 -3.43 -8.04 31.38
N SER A 57 -2.70 -8.85 30.60
CA SER A 57 -1.23 -8.86 30.63
C SER A 57 -0.64 -9.14 29.26
N ILE A 58 0.58 -8.65 29.05
CA ILE A 58 1.41 -8.94 27.88
C ILE A 58 2.65 -9.67 28.34
N SER A 59 2.86 -10.87 27.82
CA SER A 59 3.97 -11.74 28.18
C SER A 59 4.92 -11.88 27.00
N TYR A 60 6.22 -11.72 27.27
CA TYR A 60 7.31 -11.90 26.31
C TYR A 60 8.08 -13.16 26.69
N ASN A 61 8.28 -14.07 25.74
CA ASN A 61 9.03 -15.29 25.98
C ASN A 61 10.48 -15.10 25.52
N GLY A 62 11.44 -15.23 26.48
CA GLY A 62 12.87 -15.07 26.24
C GLY A 62 13.31 -13.63 25.99
N GLU A 63 14.50 -13.45 25.46
CA GLU A 63 15.04 -12.16 25.02
C GLU A 63 14.38 -11.72 23.71
N CYS A 64 13.16 -11.20 23.79
CA CYS A 64 12.42 -10.71 22.64
C CYS A 64 12.78 -9.23 22.41
N THR A 65 13.52 -8.94 21.35
CA THR A 65 13.78 -7.57 20.92
C THR A 65 12.64 -7.08 20.01
N ILE A 66 12.12 -5.88 20.34
CA ILE A 66 11.01 -5.28 19.60
C ILE A 66 11.53 -4.08 18.81
N GLY A 67 11.26 -4.07 17.52
CA GLY A 67 11.50 -2.92 16.66
C GLY A 67 10.17 -2.26 16.29
N TYR A 68 9.97 -1.00 16.66
CA TYR A 68 8.74 -0.26 16.40
C TYR A 68 8.99 0.93 15.49
N LEU A 69 8.21 1.02 14.41
CA LEU A 69 8.12 2.18 13.53
C LEU A 69 6.76 2.85 13.75
N PRO A 70 6.69 3.97 14.46
CA PRO A 70 5.46 4.74 14.61
C PRO A 70 5.17 5.58 13.36
N GLN A 71 3.92 5.99 13.20
CA GLN A 71 3.47 6.80 12.07
C GLN A 71 4.18 8.17 11.96
N GLN A 72 4.66 8.73 13.06
CA GLN A 72 5.42 9.99 13.10
C GLN A 72 6.64 9.86 14.00
N MET A 73 7.79 10.30 13.51
CA MET A 73 9.05 10.29 14.26
C MET A 73 9.74 11.65 14.25
N ARG A 74 10.56 11.87 15.29
CA ARG A 74 11.51 12.98 15.34
C ARG A 74 12.90 12.42 15.14
N VAL A 75 13.60 12.88 14.11
CA VAL A 75 14.97 12.47 13.79
C VAL A 75 15.94 13.52 14.30
N ALA A 76 17.07 13.09 14.85
CA ALA A 76 18.17 14.00 15.22
C ALA A 76 18.85 14.54 13.94
N ASP A 77 19.12 15.84 13.90
CA ASP A 77 19.54 16.57 12.67
C ASP A 77 21.04 16.85 12.61
N THR A 78 21.91 16.10 13.35
CA THR A 78 23.29 16.49 13.62
C THR A 78 24.36 15.70 12.90
N THR A 79 24.01 14.61 12.19
CA THR A 79 24.96 13.66 11.60
C THR A 79 24.71 13.45 10.10
N THR A 80 25.69 12.83 9.41
CA THR A 80 25.49 12.39 8.01
C THR A 80 24.53 11.20 7.94
N LEU A 81 23.99 10.93 6.73
CA LEU A 81 23.07 9.80 6.50
C LEU A 81 23.68 8.47 6.94
N VAL A 82 24.92 8.19 6.55
CA VAL A 82 25.61 6.93 6.92
C VAL A 82 25.87 6.84 8.40
N GLU A 83 26.38 7.91 9.03
CA GLU A 83 26.62 7.94 10.48
C GLU A 83 25.33 7.73 11.27
N GLU A 84 24.24 8.38 10.86
CA GLU A 84 22.94 8.20 11.53
C GLU A 84 22.43 6.77 11.38
N THR A 85 22.60 6.17 10.19
CA THR A 85 22.17 4.78 9.94
C THR A 85 23.07 3.79 10.69
N ALA A 86 24.38 4.08 10.84
CA ALA A 86 25.32 3.25 11.57
C ALA A 86 25.00 3.12 13.07
N LYS A 87 24.23 4.07 13.65
CA LYS A 87 23.71 3.96 15.03
C LYS A 87 22.79 2.73 15.24
N ALA A 88 22.33 2.09 14.18
CA ALA A 88 21.62 0.80 14.28
C ALA A 88 22.51 -0.30 14.85
N PHE A 89 23.84 -0.17 14.72
CA PHE A 89 24.87 -1.10 15.16
C PHE A 89 25.64 -0.61 16.40
N ASP A 90 24.94 0.05 17.34
CA ASP A 90 25.58 0.62 18.54
C ASP A 90 26.43 -0.40 19.33
N GLU A 91 26.00 -1.67 19.40
CA GLU A 91 26.76 -2.73 20.07
C GLU A 91 28.04 -3.08 19.31
N VAL A 92 27.95 -3.18 17.98
CA VAL A 92 29.10 -3.43 17.11
C VAL A 92 30.11 -2.28 17.20
N LEU A 93 29.63 -1.02 17.22
CA LEU A 93 30.48 0.16 17.36
C LEU A 93 31.19 0.20 18.73
N LYS A 94 30.50 -0.22 19.79
CA LYS A 94 31.12 -0.35 21.12
C LYS A 94 32.21 -1.43 21.16
N LEU A 95 31.92 -2.59 20.54
CA LEU A 95 32.91 -3.66 20.42
C LEU A 95 34.10 -3.25 19.56
N GLU A 96 33.89 -2.53 18.45
CA GLU A 96 34.97 -1.99 17.62
C GLU A 96 35.88 -1.04 18.41
N ALA A 97 35.30 -0.14 19.21
CA ALA A 97 36.05 0.75 20.09
C ALA A 97 36.80 -0.02 21.20
N GLU A 98 36.18 -1.07 21.73
CA GLU A 98 36.80 -1.93 22.76
C GLU A 98 37.96 -2.74 22.18
N ILE A 99 37.78 -3.37 21.02
CA ILE A 99 38.84 -4.08 20.27
C ILE A 99 40.01 -3.14 19.99
N ALA A 100 39.73 -1.92 19.49
CA ALA A 100 40.78 -0.93 19.23
C ALA A 100 41.52 -0.50 20.50
N ARG A 101 40.81 -0.38 21.63
CA ARG A 101 41.42 -0.08 22.96
C ARG A 101 42.29 -1.23 23.43
N LEU A 102 41.76 -2.46 23.46
CA LEU A 102 42.47 -3.66 23.89
C LEU A 102 43.71 -3.93 23.02
N THR A 103 43.59 -3.78 21.72
CA THR A 103 44.72 -3.93 20.78
C THR A 103 45.83 -2.94 21.08
N ARG A 104 45.50 -1.69 21.39
CA ARG A 104 46.48 -0.65 21.76
C ARG A 104 47.14 -0.95 23.11
N GLU A 105 46.33 -1.35 24.11
CA GLU A 105 46.80 -1.71 25.43
C GLU A 105 47.74 -2.92 25.39
N ILE A 106 47.46 -3.93 24.59
CA ILE A 106 48.30 -5.10 24.34
C ILE A 106 49.61 -4.70 23.64
N ALA A 107 49.56 -3.79 22.66
CA ALA A 107 50.75 -3.34 21.91
C ALA A 107 51.74 -2.51 22.77
N GLU A 108 51.27 -1.83 23.82
CA GLU A 108 52.08 -1.03 24.74
C GLU A 108 52.70 -1.86 25.87
N ARG A 109 52.28 -3.11 26.10
CA ARG A 109 52.78 -3.99 27.16
C ARG A 109 53.98 -4.79 26.71
N THR A 110 54.86 -5.05 27.66
CA THR A 110 56.11 -5.85 27.48
C THR A 110 56.14 -7.10 28.35
N ASP A 111 55.13 -7.30 29.20
CA ASP A 111 55.04 -8.37 30.18
C ASP A 111 54.26 -9.58 29.66
N TYR A 112 54.69 -10.18 28.56
CA TYR A 112 53.98 -11.21 27.79
C TYR A 112 53.68 -12.51 28.56
N GLU A 113 54.34 -12.78 29.68
CA GLU A 113 54.12 -13.98 30.50
C GLU A 113 53.22 -13.70 31.72
N SER A 114 52.67 -12.50 31.85
CA SER A 114 51.80 -12.16 32.99
C SER A 114 50.39 -12.70 32.80
N SER A 115 49.74 -13.08 33.90
CA SER A 115 48.31 -13.48 33.89
C SER A 115 47.39 -12.35 33.41
N ASP A 116 47.78 -11.10 33.62
CA ASP A 116 47.02 -9.95 33.17
C ASP A 116 47.11 -9.76 31.66
N TYR A 117 48.25 -10.11 31.03
CA TYR A 117 48.39 -10.11 29.58
C TYR A 117 47.55 -11.21 28.92
N GLU A 118 47.52 -12.42 29.50
CA GLU A 118 46.64 -13.52 29.03
C GLU A 118 45.18 -13.16 29.14
N LEU A 119 44.75 -12.47 30.19
CA LEU A 119 43.40 -12.00 30.41
C LEU A 119 42.97 -10.94 29.36
N LEU A 120 43.89 -10.04 28.96
CA LEU A 120 43.66 -9.07 27.91
C LEU A 120 43.51 -9.75 26.54
N LEU A 121 44.34 -10.75 26.22
CA LEU A 121 44.24 -11.54 25.01
C LEU A 121 42.88 -12.29 24.93
N HIS A 122 42.45 -12.90 26.05
CA HIS A 122 41.18 -13.58 26.13
C HIS A 122 40.02 -12.62 25.86
N ARG A 123 40.01 -11.44 26.50
CA ARG A 123 39.01 -10.40 26.26
C ARG A 123 39.01 -9.89 24.82
N LEU A 124 40.19 -9.73 24.20
CA LEU A 124 40.29 -9.32 22.80
C LEU A 124 39.68 -10.37 21.88
N ASN A 125 39.95 -11.65 22.12
CA ASN A 125 39.36 -12.73 21.32
C ASN A 125 37.84 -12.79 21.50
N GLU A 126 37.35 -12.75 22.75
CA GLU A 126 35.89 -12.71 23.00
C GLU A 126 35.21 -11.52 22.33
N ALA A 127 35.79 -10.32 22.44
CA ALA A 127 35.22 -9.13 21.78
C ALA A 127 35.26 -9.25 20.25
N THR A 128 36.32 -9.85 19.69
CA THR A 128 36.46 -10.07 18.23
C THR A 128 35.46 -11.10 17.73
N ASP A 129 35.31 -12.23 18.44
CA ASP A 129 34.32 -13.26 18.11
C ASP A 129 32.90 -12.68 18.17
N HIS A 130 32.61 -11.89 19.20
CA HIS A 130 31.31 -11.23 19.35
C HIS A 130 31.05 -10.19 18.22
N TYR A 131 32.08 -9.43 17.82
CA TYR A 131 32.02 -8.51 16.69
C TYR A 131 31.65 -9.24 15.37
N HIS A 132 32.27 -10.38 15.09
CA HIS A 132 31.97 -11.20 13.91
C HIS A 132 30.56 -11.80 13.97
N ILE A 133 30.13 -12.31 15.14
CA ILE A 133 28.78 -12.86 15.35
C ILE A 133 27.69 -11.80 15.10
N LEU A 134 27.92 -10.56 15.52
CA LEU A 134 26.99 -9.44 15.32
C LEU A 134 27.06 -8.85 13.90
N GLY A 135 27.88 -9.41 13.00
CA GLY A 135 27.96 -9.01 11.60
C GLY A 135 28.75 -7.71 11.38
N GLY A 136 29.75 -7.44 12.22
CA GLY A 136 30.59 -6.25 12.10
C GLY A 136 31.25 -6.11 10.73
N ASP A 137 31.68 -7.22 10.12
CA ASP A 137 32.34 -7.26 8.81
C ASP A 137 31.40 -6.87 7.65
N THR A 138 30.11 -7.15 7.77
CA THR A 138 29.12 -6.88 6.71
C THR A 138 28.38 -5.57 6.89
N ARG A 139 28.63 -4.86 8.00
CA ARG A 139 27.91 -3.64 8.41
C ARG A 139 27.79 -2.60 7.29
N GLU A 140 28.89 -2.24 6.65
CA GLU A 140 28.91 -1.21 5.60
C GLU A 140 28.11 -1.65 4.38
N ALA A 141 28.25 -2.90 3.95
CA ALA A 141 27.50 -3.48 2.83
C ALA A 141 25.99 -3.55 3.15
N ASP A 142 25.63 -3.93 4.37
CA ASP A 142 24.24 -3.98 4.82
C ASP A 142 23.60 -2.58 4.87
N ILE A 143 24.33 -1.56 5.36
CA ILE A 143 23.93 -0.16 5.34
C ILE A 143 23.70 0.30 3.90
N GLU A 144 24.69 0.10 3.02
CA GLU A 144 24.59 0.51 1.61
C GLU A 144 23.40 -0.16 0.93
N LYS A 145 23.25 -1.49 1.06
CA LYS A 145 22.15 -2.25 0.48
C LYS A 145 20.78 -1.76 0.94
N THR A 146 20.65 -1.48 2.24
CA THR A 146 19.39 -1.02 2.84
C THR A 146 19.05 0.39 2.40
N LEU A 147 20.01 1.31 2.39
CA LEU A 147 19.81 2.68 1.94
C LEU A 147 19.45 2.75 0.45
N LEU A 148 20.15 1.99 -0.41
CA LEU A 148 19.84 1.90 -1.84
C LEU A 148 18.44 1.31 -2.07
N GLY A 149 18.07 0.27 -1.32
CA GLY A 149 16.74 -0.35 -1.38
C GLY A 149 15.61 0.61 -0.99
N LEU A 150 15.86 1.50 -0.05
CA LEU A 150 14.91 2.55 0.36
C LEU A 150 14.95 3.81 -0.54
N GLY A 151 15.69 3.76 -1.67
CA GLY A 151 15.68 4.77 -2.70
C GLY A 151 16.72 5.89 -2.54
N PHE A 152 17.62 5.83 -1.54
CA PHE A 152 18.74 6.77 -1.44
C PHE A 152 19.76 6.50 -2.55
N LYS A 153 20.47 7.55 -2.97
CA LYS A 153 21.60 7.45 -3.92
C LYS A 153 22.92 7.44 -3.16
N ARG A 154 23.96 6.84 -3.72
CA ARG A 154 25.30 6.90 -3.12
C ARG A 154 25.79 8.33 -2.88
N SER A 155 25.38 9.28 -3.72
CA SER A 155 25.67 10.71 -3.55
C SER A 155 25.04 11.32 -2.28
N ASP A 156 24.01 10.68 -1.71
CA ASP A 156 23.31 11.17 -0.52
C ASP A 156 23.99 10.75 0.79
N PHE A 157 24.88 9.75 0.75
CA PHE A 157 25.46 9.10 1.94
C PHE A 157 26.20 10.06 2.87
N GLN A 158 26.88 11.06 2.32
CA GLN A 158 27.64 12.06 3.07
C GLN A 158 26.83 13.34 3.37
N ARG A 159 25.56 13.39 2.96
CA ARG A 159 24.71 14.55 3.23
C ARG A 159 24.22 14.56 4.66
N ALA A 160 24.08 15.75 5.24
CA ALA A 160 23.52 15.93 6.57
C ALA A 160 22.03 15.51 6.61
N THR A 161 21.61 14.87 7.70
CA THR A 161 20.22 14.44 7.88
C THR A 161 19.24 15.60 7.89
N SER A 162 19.70 16.81 8.27
CA SER A 162 18.93 18.06 8.24
C SER A 162 18.51 18.50 6.83
N GLU A 163 19.22 18.10 5.77
CA GLU A 163 18.91 18.45 4.41
C GLU A 163 17.76 17.63 3.80
N PHE A 164 17.34 16.57 4.49
CA PHE A 164 16.30 15.67 4.01
C PHE A 164 14.91 16.11 4.49
N SER A 165 13.90 15.95 3.62
CA SER A 165 12.50 16.19 3.98
C SER A 165 12.00 15.18 5.01
N GLY A 166 10.87 15.46 5.66
CA GLY A 166 10.26 14.58 6.67
C GLY A 166 10.08 13.14 6.18
N GLY A 167 9.60 12.93 4.94
CA GLY A 167 9.45 11.60 4.37
C GLY A 167 10.78 10.85 4.18
N TRP A 168 11.85 11.54 3.79
CA TRP A 168 13.19 10.95 3.70
C TRP A 168 13.77 10.62 5.08
N ARG A 169 13.51 11.46 6.08
CA ARG A 169 13.92 11.18 7.47
C ARG A 169 13.22 9.94 8.02
N MET A 170 11.93 9.74 7.68
CA MET A 170 11.21 8.51 8.03
C MET A 170 11.86 7.26 7.41
N ARG A 171 12.36 7.36 6.15
CA ARG A 171 13.11 6.26 5.52
C ARG A 171 14.45 5.97 6.24
N ILE A 172 15.12 6.99 6.81
CA ILE A 172 16.34 6.80 7.62
C ILE A 172 16.01 5.96 8.86
N GLU A 173 14.94 6.30 9.56
CA GLU A 173 14.51 5.53 10.74
C GLU A 173 14.07 4.11 10.39
N LEU A 174 13.38 3.95 9.26
CA LEU A 174 13.06 2.61 8.74
C LEU A 174 14.34 1.82 8.44
N ALA A 175 15.37 2.44 7.82
CA ALA A 175 16.65 1.80 7.57
C ALA A 175 17.32 1.33 8.88
N LYS A 176 17.38 2.19 9.89
CA LYS A 176 17.94 1.86 11.21
C LYS A 176 17.19 0.70 11.84
N LEU A 177 15.86 0.71 11.75
CA LEU A 177 15.02 -0.35 12.28
C LEU A 177 15.31 -1.70 11.60
N LEU A 178 15.36 -1.71 10.26
CA LEU A 178 15.60 -2.91 9.46
C LEU A 178 16.99 -3.50 9.74
N LEU A 179 18.00 -2.64 9.93
CA LEU A 179 19.38 -3.05 10.23
C LEU A 179 19.55 -3.63 11.63
N ARG A 180 18.75 -3.20 12.62
CA ARG A 180 18.74 -3.77 13.97
C ARG A 180 18.27 -5.22 14.03
N ARG A 181 17.53 -5.69 13.03
CA ARG A 181 17.02 -7.07 12.93
C ARG A 181 16.37 -7.59 14.22
N PRO A 182 15.38 -6.89 14.82
CA PRO A 182 14.76 -7.30 16.08
C PRO A 182 13.97 -8.62 15.92
N SER A 183 13.64 -9.30 17.02
CA SER A 183 12.84 -10.53 16.99
C SER A 183 11.44 -10.33 16.40
N ILE A 184 10.88 -9.11 16.54
CA ILE A 184 9.61 -8.71 15.95
C ILE A 184 9.65 -7.27 15.44
N PHE A 185 9.15 -7.07 14.23
CA PHE A 185 8.83 -5.75 13.68
C PHE A 185 7.37 -5.39 13.95
N LEU A 186 7.17 -4.20 14.49
CA LEU A 186 5.88 -3.52 14.62
C LEU A 186 5.91 -2.30 13.70
N LEU A 187 5.19 -2.36 12.58
CA LEU A 187 5.26 -1.33 11.54
C LEU A 187 3.88 -0.64 11.40
N ASP A 188 3.83 0.67 11.66
CA ASP A 188 2.62 1.48 11.49
C ASP A 188 2.75 2.34 10.22
N GLU A 189 2.04 1.94 9.16
CA GLU A 189 2.04 2.59 7.84
C GLU A 189 3.44 2.76 7.21
N PRO A 190 4.25 1.68 7.07
CA PRO A 190 5.62 1.78 6.58
C PRO A 190 5.72 2.18 5.10
N THR A 191 4.64 2.04 4.33
CA THR A 191 4.58 2.38 2.91
C THR A 191 4.40 3.88 2.66
N ASN A 192 4.00 4.65 3.67
CA ASN A 192 3.85 6.09 3.54
C ASN A 192 5.20 6.72 3.16
N HIS A 193 5.18 7.60 2.18
CA HIS A 193 6.35 8.30 1.65
C HIS A 193 7.38 7.43 0.89
N LEU A 194 7.11 6.12 0.69
CA LEU A 194 7.94 5.27 -0.18
C LEU A 194 7.45 5.36 -1.64
N ASP A 195 8.38 5.28 -2.57
CA ASP A 195 8.05 5.09 -3.98
C ASP A 195 7.85 3.60 -4.30
N ILE A 196 7.29 3.30 -5.46
CA ILE A 196 6.91 1.94 -5.86
C ILE A 196 8.10 0.97 -5.81
N GLU A 197 9.29 1.39 -6.22
CA GLU A 197 10.50 0.55 -6.19
C GLU A 197 10.92 0.24 -4.74
N SER A 198 10.90 1.24 -3.86
CA SER A 198 11.20 1.07 -2.43
C SER A 198 10.16 0.20 -1.71
N ILE A 199 8.86 0.30 -2.10
CA ILE A 199 7.81 -0.57 -1.56
C ILE A 199 8.07 -2.03 -1.97
N GLN A 200 8.39 -2.30 -3.24
CA GLN A 200 8.71 -3.66 -3.70
C GLN A 200 9.94 -4.23 -2.99
N TRP A 201 10.98 -3.44 -2.82
CA TRP A 201 12.17 -3.86 -2.06
C TRP A 201 11.82 -4.19 -0.60
N LEU A 202 10.99 -3.37 0.05
CA LEU A 202 10.54 -3.61 1.42
C LEU A 202 9.67 -4.88 1.53
N GLU A 203 8.78 -5.13 0.55
CA GLU A 203 8.01 -6.37 0.46
C GLU A 203 8.93 -7.59 0.45
N ASP A 204 9.94 -7.58 -0.43
CA ASP A 204 10.89 -8.70 -0.56
C ASP A 204 11.74 -8.87 0.71
N TYR A 205 12.15 -7.78 1.34
CA TYR A 205 12.87 -7.82 2.60
C TYR A 205 12.03 -8.45 3.71
N LEU A 206 10.77 -7.99 3.90
CA LEU A 206 9.89 -8.49 4.96
C LEU A 206 9.42 -9.92 4.73
N LYS A 207 9.24 -10.35 3.47
CA LYS A 207 8.95 -11.77 3.14
C LYS A 207 10.04 -12.71 3.63
N ASN A 208 11.29 -12.33 3.41
CA ASN A 208 12.47 -13.15 3.72
C ASN A 208 13.01 -12.93 5.15
N TYR A 209 12.36 -12.10 5.93
CA TYR A 209 12.79 -11.79 7.29
C TYR A 209 12.65 -12.99 8.24
N ASN A 210 13.63 -13.21 9.12
CA ASN A 210 13.62 -14.37 10.04
C ASN A 210 12.78 -14.17 11.31
N GLY A 211 12.51 -12.92 11.73
CA GLY A 211 11.67 -12.58 12.88
C GLY A 211 10.18 -12.50 12.51
N ALA A 212 9.33 -12.18 13.48
CA ALA A 212 7.91 -11.90 13.25
C ALA A 212 7.71 -10.48 12.71
N VAL A 213 6.60 -10.29 11.98
CA VAL A 213 6.18 -8.97 11.47
C VAL A 213 4.71 -8.77 11.81
N LEU A 214 4.41 -7.69 12.50
CA LEU A 214 3.05 -7.19 12.70
C LEU A 214 2.97 -5.80 12.05
N LEU A 215 2.15 -5.67 11.03
CA LEU A 215 2.09 -4.44 10.24
C LEU A 215 0.67 -3.91 10.09
N ILE A 216 0.55 -2.58 10.14
CA ILE A 216 -0.64 -1.82 9.76
C ILE A 216 -0.31 -1.17 8.43
N SER A 217 -1.17 -1.34 7.43
CA SER A 217 -1.05 -0.62 6.17
C SER A 217 -2.41 -0.39 5.52
N HIS A 218 -2.52 0.70 4.77
CA HIS A 218 -3.63 1.02 3.89
C HIS A 218 -3.33 0.68 2.41
N ASP A 219 -2.23 0.00 2.14
CA ASP A 219 -1.89 -0.61 0.85
C ASP A 219 -2.24 -2.11 0.88
N ARG A 220 -3.33 -2.49 0.18
CA ARG A 220 -3.83 -3.87 0.13
C ARG A 220 -2.85 -4.81 -0.56
N ALA A 221 -2.21 -4.35 -1.65
CA ALA A 221 -1.22 -5.14 -2.37
C ALA A 221 -0.01 -5.44 -1.48
N PHE A 222 0.44 -4.46 -0.69
CA PHE A 222 1.50 -4.65 0.29
C PHE A 222 1.11 -5.65 1.38
N LEU A 223 -0.11 -5.52 1.95
CA LEU A 223 -0.63 -6.48 2.93
C LEU A 223 -0.66 -7.89 2.35
N ASP A 224 -1.23 -8.05 1.16
CA ASP A 224 -1.38 -9.37 0.52
C ASP A 224 -0.04 -10.01 0.18
N ASN A 225 0.92 -9.19 -0.25
CA ASN A 225 2.26 -9.66 -0.60
C ASN A 225 3.09 -10.06 0.63
N VAL A 226 2.94 -9.37 1.77
CA VAL A 226 3.80 -9.58 2.94
C VAL A 226 3.16 -10.51 3.97
N THR A 227 1.82 -10.45 4.17
CA THR A 227 1.16 -11.12 5.28
C THR A 227 0.55 -12.47 4.89
N THR A 228 0.65 -13.42 5.81
CA THR A 228 0.02 -14.74 5.71
C THR A 228 -1.13 -14.92 6.69
N ARG A 229 -1.30 -13.96 7.60
CA ARG A 229 -2.28 -13.97 8.68
C ARG A 229 -2.82 -12.57 8.85
N THR A 230 -4.14 -12.43 9.01
CA THR A 230 -4.80 -11.13 9.17
C THR A 230 -5.56 -11.10 10.49
N VAL A 231 -5.31 -10.09 11.32
CA VAL A 231 -6.02 -9.86 12.57
C VAL A 231 -6.86 -8.60 12.43
N GLU A 232 -8.18 -8.75 12.57
CA GLU A 232 -9.12 -7.63 12.51
C GLU A 232 -9.49 -7.16 13.90
N ILE A 233 -9.38 -5.85 14.14
CA ILE A 233 -9.96 -5.20 15.32
C ILE A 233 -11.32 -4.60 14.92
N SER A 234 -12.38 -5.09 15.54
CA SER A 234 -13.76 -4.64 15.32
C SER A 234 -14.57 -4.69 16.60
N LEU A 235 -15.27 -3.59 16.93
CA LEU A 235 -16.10 -3.48 18.15
C LEU A 235 -15.36 -3.89 19.45
N GLY A 236 -14.11 -3.45 19.58
CA GLY A 236 -13.27 -3.76 20.73
C GLY A 236 -12.76 -5.19 20.83
N LYS A 237 -13.04 -6.06 19.86
CA LYS A 237 -12.62 -7.46 19.82
C LYS A 237 -11.60 -7.70 18.70
N ALA A 238 -10.72 -8.69 18.87
CA ALA A 238 -9.80 -9.14 17.85
C ALA A 238 -10.30 -10.44 17.21
N TYR A 239 -10.31 -10.47 15.89
CA TYR A 239 -10.68 -11.64 15.09
C TYR A 239 -9.47 -12.07 14.27
N ASP A 240 -9.04 -13.30 14.47
CA ASP A 240 -7.83 -13.87 13.89
C ASP A 240 -8.16 -14.76 12.70
N TYR A 241 -7.66 -14.38 11.53
CA TYR A 241 -7.80 -15.11 10.26
C TYR A 241 -6.42 -15.58 9.79
N LYS A 242 -6.21 -16.90 9.75
CA LYS A 242 -4.96 -17.51 9.27
C LYS A 242 -4.91 -17.54 7.74
N VAL A 243 -5.15 -16.39 7.12
CA VAL A 243 -5.18 -16.20 5.67
C VAL A 243 -4.64 -14.82 5.29
N PRO A 244 -4.13 -14.64 4.04
CA PRO A 244 -3.77 -13.34 3.51
C PRO A 244 -4.96 -12.38 3.44
N TYR A 245 -4.66 -11.07 3.22
CA TYR A 245 -5.64 -10.00 3.25
C TYR A 245 -6.80 -10.18 2.26
N SER A 246 -6.52 -10.54 1.00
CA SER A 246 -7.56 -10.74 -0.03
C SER A 246 -8.57 -11.81 0.38
N ARG A 247 -8.11 -12.93 0.92
CA ARG A 247 -8.99 -13.99 1.41
C ARG A 247 -9.76 -13.59 2.67
N TYR A 248 -9.12 -12.83 3.55
CA TYR A 248 -9.78 -12.25 4.73
C TYR A 248 -10.99 -11.41 4.34
N VAL A 249 -10.88 -10.55 3.30
CA VAL A 249 -12.00 -9.69 2.86
C VAL A 249 -13.25 -10.53 2.53
N VAL A 250 -13.09 -11.68 1.87
CA VAL A 250 -14.18 -12.60 1.55
C VAL A 250 -14.77 -13.21 2.84
N LEU A 251 -13.92 -13.76 3.71
CA LEU A 251 -14.36 -14.37 4.97
C LEU A 251 -15.03 -13.36 5.90
N ARG A 252 -14.55 -12.13 5.93
CA ARG A 252 -15.18 -11.04 6.67
C ARG A 252 -16.59 -10.76 6.15
N ALA A 253 -16.78 -10.70 4.83
CA ALA A 253 -18.10 -10.48 4.23
C ALA A 253 -19.07 -11.60 4.59
N GLU A 254 -18.63 -12.86 4.54
CA GLU A 254 -19.43 -14.03 4.94
C GLU A 254 -19.81 -13.97 6.44
N ARG A 255 -18.85 -13.72 7.32
CA ARG A 255 -19.10 -13.56 8.77
C ARG A 255 -20.11 -12.47 9.03
N ARG A 256 -19.96 -11.33 8.35
CA ARG A 256 -20.86 -10.19 8.51
C ARG A 256 -22.28 -10.51 8.06
N ALA A 257 -22.45 -11.19 6.93
CA ALA A 257 -23.77 -11.63 6.48
C ALA A 257 -24.46 -12.54 7.52
N GLN A 258 -23.70 -13.43 8.15
CA GLN A 258 -24.20 -14.28 9.25
C GLN A 258 -24.60 -13.46 10.49
N GLN A 259 -23.75 -12.49 10.89
CA GLN A 259 -24.05 -11.59 12.02
C GLN A 259 -25.31 -10.76 11.77
N MET A 260 -25.47 -10.24 10.54
CA MET A 260 -26.64 -9.44 10.17
C MET A 260 -27.91 -10.27 10.22
N ALA A 261 -27.89 -11.50 9.67
CA ALA A 261 -29.02 -12.42 9.75
C ALA A 261 -29.38 -12.78 11.21
N ALA A 262 -28.37 -12.99 12.05
CA ALA A 262 -28.58 -13.24 13.48
C ALA A 262 -29.18 -12.02 14.20
N TYR A 263 -28.69 -10.82 13.89
CA TYR A 263 -29.22 -9.56 14.43
C TYR A 263 -30.68 -9.33 14.02
N GLU A 264 -31.01 -9.49 12.74
CA GLU A 264 -32.41 -9.35 12.27
C GLU A 264 -33.36 -10.36 12.93
N ASN A 265 -32.90 -11.60 13.11
CA ASN A 265 -33.68 -12.61 13.82
C ASN A 265 -33.89 -12.25 15.30
N GLN A 266 -32.84 -11.73 15.95
CA GLN A 266 -32.93 -11.25 17.32
C GLN A 266 -33.89 -10.04 17.44
N GLN A 267 -33.79 -9.06 16.53
CA GLN A 267 -34.70 -7.90 16.52
C GLN A 267 -36.16 -8.33 16.36
N ARG A 268 -36.46 -9.21 15.40
CA ARG A 268 -37.82 -9.77 15.25
C ARG A 268 -38.32 -10.50 16.50
N MET A 269 -37.43 -11.18 17.23
CA MET A 269 -37.79 -11.84 18.50
C MET A 269 -38.07 -10.81 19.59
N ILE A 270 -37.26 -9.74 19.67
CA ILE A 270 -37.44 -8.63 20.63
C ILE A 270 -38.78 -7.94 20.35
N GLU A 271 -39.05 -7.52 19.12
CA GLU A 271 -40.31 -6.87 18.71
C GLU A 271 -41.53 -7.71 19.08
N LYS A 272 -41.55 -9.00 18.74
CA LYS A 272 -42.66 -9.91 19.11
C LYS A 272 -42.82 -10.05 20.61
N THR A 273 -41.72 -10.00 21.37
CA THR A 273 -41.76 -10.12 22.82
C THR A 273 -42.25 -8.81 23.45
N GLU A 274 -41.86 -7.68 22.93
CA GLU A 274 -42.32 -6.35 23.33
C GLU A 274 -43.83 -6.16 23.02
N GLU A 275 -44.29 -6.54 21.82
CA GLU A 275 -45.72 -6.56 21.45
C GLU A 275 -46.53 -7.44 22.39
N PHE A 276 -46.02 -8.62 22.77
CA PHE A 276 -46.67 -9.48 23.73
C PHE A 276 -46.78 -8.82 25.13
N ILE A 277 -45.69 -8.20 25.59
CA ILE A 277 -45.64 -7.49 26.87
C ILE A 277 -46.65 -6.34 26.85
N GLU A 278 -46.69 -5.53 25.83
CA GLU A 278 -47.57 -4.37 25.70
C GLU A 278 -49.06 -4.80 25.66
N LYS A 279 -49.39 -5.82 24.86
CA LYS A 279 -50.76 -6.37 24.72
C LYS A 279 -51.31 -6.97 26.01
N PHE A 280 -50.46 -7.56 26.85
CA PHE A 280 -50.90 -8.31 28.04
C PHE A 280 -50.49 -7.64 29.35
N ARG A 281 -49.84 -6.46 29.35
CA ARG A 281 -49.31 -5.75 30.51
C ARG A 281 -50.35 -5.52 31.61
N TYR A 282 -51.58 -5.23 31.22
CA TYR A 282 -52.68 -4.90 32.14
C TYR A 282 -53.64 -6.08 32.44
N LYS A 283 -53.36 -7.30 31.98
CA LYS A 283 -54.19 -8.48 32.24
C LYS A 283 -53.66 -9.26 33.43
N PRO A 284 -54.39 -9.31 34.59
CA PRO A 284 -53.93 -9.98 35.82
C PRO A 284 -53.57 -11.45 35.61
N THR A 285 -54.35 -12.17 34.78
CA THR A 285 -54.14 -13.60 34.47
C THR A 285 -52.85 -13.90 33.70
N LYS A 286 -52.22 -12.90 33.12
CA LYS A 286 -50.99 -13.01 32.32
C LYS A 286 -49.77 -12.37 32.98
N SER A 287 -49.91 -11.79 34.19
CA SER A 287 -48.85 -11.03 34.87
C SER A 287 -47.53 -11.80 35.00
N ASN A 288 -47.59 -13.07 35.42
CA ASN A 288 -46.40 -13.92 35.58
C ASN A 288 -45.68 -14.17 34.24
N GLN A 289 -46.43 -14.34 33.14
CA GLN A 289 -45.89 -14.55 31.82
C GLN A 289 -45.23 -13.25 31.29
N VAL A 290 -45.85 -12.10 31.50
CA VAL A 290 -45.31 -10.78 31.15
C VAL A 290 -44.01 -10.52 31.90
N GLN A 291 -43.98 -10.75 33.24
CA GLN A 291 -42.75 -10.56 34.02
C GLN A 291 -41.64 -11.51 33.60
N SER A 292 -41.97 -12.77 33.27
CA SER A 292 -40.97 -13.71 32.74
C SER A 292 -40.37 -13.23 31.41
N ARG A 293 -41.20 -12.66 30.53
CA ARG A 293 -40.72 -12.11 29.23
C ARG A 293 -39.89 -10.86 29.41
N ILE A 294 -40.23 -9.97 30.33
CA ILE A 294 -39.40 -8.79 30.67
C ILE A 294 -38.01 -9.25 31.14
N LYS A 295 -37.98 -10.18 32.12
CA LYS A 295 -36.70 -10.74 32.61
C LYS A 295 -35.91 -11.45 31.52
N GLN A 296 -36.56 -12.04 30.52
CA GLN A 296 -35.90 -12.64 29.37
C GLN A 296 -35.24 -11.56 28.48
N LEU A 297 -35.93 -10.43 28.22
CA LEU A 297 -35.36 -9.30 27.47
C LEU A 297 -34.22 -8.62 28.23
N ASP A 298 -34.35 -8.46 29.55
CA ASP A 298 -33.30 -7.84 30.40
C ASP A 298 -32.03 -8.68 30.46
N ARG A 299 -32.13 -10.00 30.29
CA ARG A 299 -30.98 -10.93 30.27
C ARG A 299 -30.42 -11.18 28.87
N LEU A 300 -31.10 -10.67 27.84
CA LEU A 300 -30.69 -10.90 26.46
C LEU A 300 -29.48 -10.06 26.13
N GLU A 301 -28.36 -10.70 25.83
CA GLU A 301 -27.22 -10.02 25.23
C GLU A 301 -27.58 -9.57 23.82
N ARG A 302 -27.61 -8.26 23.60
CA ARG A 302 -27.92 -7.70 22.30
C ARG A 302 -26.74 -7.90 21.35
N ILE A 303 -27.03 -8.45 20.17
CA ILE A 303 -26.03 -8.59 19.12
C ILE A 303 -25.71 -7.20 18.60
N GLU A 304 -24.48 -6.77 18.79
CA GLU A 304 -23.96 -5.55 18.17
C GLU A 304 -23.46 -5.88 16.77
N VAL A 305 -23.97 -5.18 15.80
CA VAL A 305 -23.51 -5.26 14.41
C VAL A 305 -22.81 -3.96 14.08
N GLU A 306 -21.63 -4.06 13.51
CA GLU A 306 -20.92 -2.90 12.99
C GLU A 306 -21.82 -2.20 11.97
N GLU A 307 -22.24 -0.96 12.24
CA GLU A 307 -23.02 -0.18 11.28
C GLU A 307 -22.28 -0.18 9.96
N GLU A 308 -22.94 -0.71 8.94
CA GLU A 308 -22.47 -0.50 7.58
C GLU A 308 -22.72 0.97 7.29
N ASP A 309 -21.63 1.63 7.06
CA ASP A 309 -21.72 2.86 6.30
C ASP A 309 -22.16 2.47 4.88
N LEU A 310 -23.44 2.14 4.72
CA LEU A 310 -24.11 1.80 3.46
C LEU A 310 -24.11 2.95 2.45
N ALA A 311 -23.52 4.07 2.78
CA ALA A 311 -23.16 5.09 1.83
C ALA A 311 -22.04 4.59 0.90
N THR A 312 -22.31 3.55 0.10
CA THR A 312 -21.84 3.49 -1.28
C THR A 312 -22.51 4.65 -2.00
N LEU A 313 -22.27 5.85 -1.49
CA LEU A 313 -22.70 7.07 -2.14
C LEU A 313 -22.00 7.07 -3.50
N ASN A 314 -22.81 7.01 -4.54
CA ASN A 314 -22.41 7.29 -5.91
C ASN A 314 -21.99 8.77 -6.00
N ILE A 315 -20.87 9.11 -5.33
CA ILE A 315 -20.27 10.41 -5.48
C ILE A 315 -19.76 10.48 -6.90
N LYS A 316 -20.21 11.50 -7.60
CA LYS A 316 -19.77 11.81 -8.96
C LYS A 316 -19.23 13.23 -8.95
N PHE A 317 -18.14 13.42 -9.65
CA PHE A 317 -17.73 14.76 -10.02
C PHE A 317 -18.84 15.42 -10.86
N PRO A 318 -19.02 16.75 -10.78
CA PRO A 318 -19.86 17.46 -11.73
C PRO A 318 -19.44 17.14 -13.16
N PRO A 319 -20.40 17.16 -14.13
CA PRO A 319 -20.06 16.95 -15.54
C PRO A 319 -18.93 17.89 -15.98
N ALA A 320 -17.91 17.35 -16.63
CA ALA A 320 -16.78 18.15 -17.07
C ALA A 320 -17.19 19.12 -18.20
N PRO A 321 -16.91 20.44 -18.09
CA PRO A 321 -17.11 21.36 -19.20
C PRO A 321 -16.27 20.90 -20.40
N ARG A 322 -16.78 21.06 -21.62
CA ARG A 322 -16.09 20.60 -22.82
C ARG A 322 -14.81 21.40 -23.07
N SER A 323 -13.64 20.78 -22.94
CA SER A 323 -12.34 21.35 -23.34
C SER A 323 -12.06 21.16 -24.82
N GLY A 324 -10.98 21.77 -25.33
CA GLY A 324 -10.38 21.41 -26.61
C GLY A 324 -9.95 19.93 -26.64
N GLN A 325 -9.60 19.41 -27.82
CA GLN A 325 -9.09 18.03 -27.95
C GLN A 325 -7.74 17.86 -27.24
N ILE A 326 -6.83 18.82 -27.42
CA ILE A 326 -5.57 18.89 -26.70
C ILE A 326 -5.81 19.65 -25.41
N VAL A 327 -5.58 18.99 -24.27
CA VAL A 327 -5.74 19.55 -22.93
C VAL A 327 -4.43 20.18 -22.47
N ALA A 328 -3.31 19.51 -22.70
CA ALA A 328 -1.98 20.08 -22.47
C ALA A 328 -0.97 19.54 -23.48
N GLU A 329 -0.09 20.40 -23.97
CA GLU A 329 1.01 20.08 -24.88
C GLU A 329 2.33 20.41 -24.19
N ILE A 330 3.16 19.41 -24.01
CA ILE A 330 4.49 19.47 -23.39
C ILE A 330 5.52 19.26 -24.50
N LYS A 331 6.39 20.26 -24.76
CA LYS A 331 7.42 20.21 -25.82
C LYS A 331 8.78 20.45 -25.21
N GLU A 332 9.64 19.43 -25.24
CA GLU A 332 11.02 19.47 -24.77
C GLU A 332 11.16 20.12 -23.39
N ALA A 333 10.14 19.93 -22.53
CA ALA A 333 10.09 20.62 -21.26
C ALA A 333 11.14 20.05 -20.29
N GLY A 334 11.84 20.97 -19.62
CA GLY A 334 12.82 20.65 -18.60
C GLY A 334 12.77 21.63 -17.43
N MET A 335 13.28 21.18 -16.28
CA MET A 335 13.34 21.99 -15.06
C MET A 335 14.64 21.78 -14.31
N SER A 336 15.25 22.90 -13.92
CA SER A 336 16.43 22.95 -13.06
C SER A 336 16.24 24.00 -11.97
N PHE A 337 16.62 23.69 -10.74
CA PHE A 337 16.62 24.60 -9.59
C PHE A 337 18.08 24.94 -9.23
N GLY A 338 18.57 26.09 -9.71
CA GLY A 338 19.98 26.43 -9.57
C GLY A 338 20.87 25.38 -10.23
N SER A 339 21.76 24.76 -9.47
CA SER A 339 22.64 23.69 -9.96
C SER A 339 21.98 22.31 -10.01
N LYS A 340 20.79 22.14 -9.42
CA LYS A 340 20.11 20.86 -9.37
C LYS A 340 19.23 20.68 -10.61
N HIS A 341 19.66 19.81 -11.51
CA HIS A 341 18.86 19.34 -12.65
C HIS A 341 17.80 18.36 -12.15
N VAL A 342 16.52 18.55 -12.54
CA VAL A 342 15.42 17.67 -12.15
C VAL A 342 15.05 16.72 -13.28
N PHE A 343 14.65 17.26 -14.43
CA PHE A 343 14.41 16.49 -15.65
C PHE A 343 14.54 17.39 -16.89
N SER A 344 14.71 16.78 -18.05
CA SER A 344 14.76 17.46 -19.35
C SER A 344 14.11 16.63 -20.46
N GLY A 345 13.80 17.27 -21.59
CA GLY A 345 13.31 16.59 -22.79
C GLY A 345 11.95 15.92 -22.63
N ALA A 346 11.09 16.36 -21.71
CA ALA A 346 9.73 15.85 -21.62
C ALA A 346 8.91 16.27 -22.85
N ASN A 347 8.44 15.31 -23.65
CA ASN A 347 7.76 15.56 -24.90
C ASN A 347 6.56 14.64 -25.06
N PHE A 348 5.35 15.14 -24.79
CA PHE A 348 4.10 14.39 -24.93
C PHE A 348 2.89 15.32 -24.92
N THR A 349 1.76 14.79 -25.39
CA THR A 349 0.49 15.51 -25.47
C THR A 349 -0.58 14.78 -24.65
N ILE A 350 -1.36 15.55 -23.91
CA ILE A 350 -2.49 15.05 -23.11
C ILE A 350 -3.77 15.42 -23.83
N GLU A 351 -4.55 14.42 -24.17
CA GLU A 351 -5.81 14.58 -24.87
C GLU A 351 -7.00 14.58 -23.91
N ARG A 352 -8.13 15.09 -24.38
CA ARG A 352 -9.35 15.10 -23.60
C ARG A 352 -9.82 13.67 -23.29
N GLY A 353 -10.11 13.39 -22.03
CA GLY A 353 -10.55 12.10 -21.53
C GLY A 353 -9.39 11.16 -21.18
N ASP A 354 -8.14 11.56 -21.42
CA ASP A 354 -6.99 10.77 -20.94
C ASP A 354 -6.98 10.68 -19.42
N LYS A 355 -6.68 9.48 -18.92
CA LYS A 355 -6.42 9.23 -17.50
C LYS A 355 -4.99 8.69 -17.39
N ILE A 356 -4.09 9.53 -16.91
CA ILE A 356 -2.65 9.27 -16.90
C ILE A 356 -2.09 9.24 -15.49
N ALA A 357 -1.10 8.36 -15.28
CA ALA A 357 -0.29 8.34 -14.07
C ALA A 357 1.11 8.92 -14.34
N LEU A 358 1.60 9.74 -13.41
CA LEU A 358 3.00 10.13 -13.34
C LEU A 358 3.66 9.30 -12.23
N VAL A 359 4.61 8.45 -12.60
CA VAL A 359 5.31 7.55 -11.69
C VAL A 359 6.82 7.77 -11.73
N GLY A 360 7.55 7.28 -10.76
CA GLY A 360 9.00 7.42 -10.65
C GLY A 360 9.44 7.66 -9.23
N ARG A 361 10.74 7.66 -8.97
CA ARG A 361 11.29 7.86 -7.61
C ARG A 361 10.95 9.24 -7.07
N ASN A 362 11.00 9.36 -5.75
CA ASN A 362 10.80 10.66 -5.10
C ASN A 362 11.93 11.64 -5.47
N GLY A 363 11.52 12.86 -5.82
CA GLY A 363 12.45 13.93 -6.24
C GLY A 363 12.80 13.94 -7.73
N GLU A 364 12.22 13.06 -8.57
CA GLU A 364 12.48 13.01 -10.03
C GLU A 364 11.58 13.96 -10.85
N GLY A 365 10.75 14.79 -10.20
CA GLY A 365 10.08 15.89 -10.89
C GLY A 365 8.60 15.69 -11.20
N LYS A 366 7.95 14.63 -10.71
CA LYS A 366 6.50 14.39 -10.89
C LYS A 366 5.62 15.58 -10.47
N THR A 367 5.73 15.99 -9.21
CA THR A 367 5.04 17.18 -8.65
C THR A 367 5.46 18.45 -9.37
N THR A 368 6.73 18.55 -9.78
CA THR A 368 7.25 19.71 -10.53
C THR A 368 6.52 19.85 -11.87
N LEU A 369 6.38 18.77 -12.64
CA LEU A 369 5.62 18.78 -13.88
C LEU A 369 4.14 19.12 -13.64
N ALA A 370 3.52 18.54 -12.62
CA ALA A 370 2.13 18.87 -12.25
C ALA A 370 1.96 20.38 -11.99
N ARG A 371 2.84 20.99 -11.20
CA ARG A 371 2.85 22.44 -10.94
C ARG A 371 3.12 23.30 -12.17
N MET A 372 3.93 22.80 -13.10
CA MET A 372 4.17 23.49 -14.38
C MET A 372 2.91 23.50 -15.25
N ILE A 373 2.16 22.39 -15.31
CA ILE A 373 0.89 22.32 -16.05
C ILE A 373 -0.15 23.26 -15.42
N VAL A 374 -0.18 23.35 -14.09
CA VAL A 374 -1.05 24.29 -13.34
C VAL A 374 -0.66 25.75 -13.58
N GLY A 375 0.58 26.01 -14.05
CA GLY A 375 1.11 27.37 -14.25
C GLY A 375 1.72 28.00 -13.00
N GLN A 376 1.98 27.20 -11.94
CA GLN A 376 2.67 27.67 -10.73
C GLN A 376 4.19 27.76 -10.91
N LEU A 377 4.74 27.02 -11.89
CA LEU A 377 6.16 27.02 -12.24
C LEU A 377 6.31 27.19 -13.75
N THR A 378 7.31 27.94 -14.17
CA THR A 378 7.69 28.06 -15.58
C THR A 378 8.80 27.08 -15.90
N PRO A 379 8.75 26.34 -17.03
CA PRO A 379 9.84 25.46 -17.44
C PRO A 379 11.14 26.26 -17.69
N THR A 380 12.27 25.66 -17.32
CA THR A 380 13.61 26.24 -17.60
C THR A 380 13.97 26.03 -19.06
N GLU A 381 13.52 24.93 -19.66
CA GLU A 381 13.73 24.53 -21.05
C GLU A 381 12.40 24.10 -21.67
N GLY A 382 12.26 24.30 -22.98
CA GLY A 382 11.06 23.93 -23.71
C GLY A 382 9.83 24.78 -23.38
N SER A 383 8.64 24.22 -23.55
CA SER A 383 7.38 24.93 -23.30
C SER A 383 6.25 23.98 -22.89
N ILE A 384 5.33 24.48 -22.08
CA ILE A 384 4.08 23.82 -21.73
C ILE A 384 2.93 24.75 -22.11
N ARG A 385 1.99 24.23 -22.89
CA ARG A 385 0.78 24.94 -23.30
C ARG A 385 -0.45 24.21 -22.81
N VAL A 386 -1.28 24.90 -22.06
CA VAL A 386 -2.62 24.44 -21.70
C VAL A 386 -3.59 24.78 -22.83
N GLY A 387 -4.43 23.83 -23.19
CA GLY A 387 -5.38 23.97 -24.28
C GLY A 387 -6.49 24.99 -24.02
N ALA A 388 -7.28 25.27 -25.06
CA ALA A 388 -8.40 26.20 -24.95
C ALA A 388 -9.52 25.62 -24.07
N ASN A 389 -10.16 26.50 -23.26
CA ASN A 389 -11.26 26.15 -22.34
C ASN A 389 -10.92 25.07 -21.33
N VAL A 390 -9.67 24.96 -20.91
CA VAL A 390 -9.24 24.05 -19.87
C VAL A 390 -9.41 24.70 -18.50
N ASN A 391 -10.25 24.12 -17.66
CA ASN A 391 -10.46 24.50 -16.26
C ASN A 391 -9.80 23.45 -15.37
N ILE A 392 -8.76 23.86 -14.63
CA ILE A 392 -7.88 22.95 -13.88
C ILE A 392 -8.31 22.89 -12.42
N GLY A 393 -8.65 21.69 -11.94
CA GLY A 393 -8.74 21.36 -10.53
C GLY A 393 -7.44 20.71 -10.06
N TYR A 394 -6.75 21.36 -9.11
CA TYR A 394 -5.48 20.86 -8.60
C TYR A 394 -5.59 20.49 -7.13
N TYR A 395 -5.28 19.24 -6.82
CA TYR A 395 -5.09 18.75 -5.45
C TYR A 395 -3.59 18.63 -5.18
N ALA A 396 -3.04 19.55 -4.40
CA ALA A 396 -1.64 19.58 -4.04
C ALA A 396 -1.34 18.64 -2.85
N GLN A 397 -0.12 18.15 -2.75
CA GLN A 397 0.35 17.23 -1.71
C GLN A 397 0.05 17.71 -0.26
N ASN A 398 -0.01 19.02 -0.02
CA ASN A 398 -0.29 19.62 1.30
C ASN A 398 -1.52 20.54 1.25
N GLN A 399 -2.49 20.24 0.41
CA GLN A 399 -3.68 21.10 0.26
C GLN A 399 -4.52 21.19 1.54
N GLU A 400 -4.44 20.19 2.38
CA GLU A 400 -5.05 20.12 3.69
C GLU A 400 -4.57 21.24 4.64
N ASP A 401 -3.31 21.68 4.50
CA ASP A 401 -2.74 22.76 5.30
C ASP A 401 -3.13 24.17 4.81
N LEU A 402 -3.66 24.26 3.58
CA LEU A 402 -4.09 25.54 2.99
C LEU A 402 -5.52 25.95 3.36
N MET A 403 -6.26 25.08 4.06
CA MET A 403 -7.62 25.38 4.50
C MET A 403 -7.61 26.26 5.76
N ASN A 404 -8.55 27.19 5.83
CA ASN A 404 -8.69 28.05 7.00
C ASN A 404 -9.17 27.25 8.22
N GLY A 405 -8.30 27.10 9.21
CA GLY A 405 -8.55 26.31 10.41
C GLY A 405 -9.71 26.79 11.30
N ASP A 406 -10.15 28.04 11.16
CA ASP A 406 -11.22 28.60 11.98
C ASP A 406 -12.64 28.37 11.45
N PHE A 407 -12.76 27.94 10.18
CA PHE A 407 -14.04 27.53 9.61
C PHE A 407 -14.46 26.14 10.09
N THR A 408 -15.77 25.91 10.11
CA THR A 408 -16.31 24.58 10.30
C THR A 408 -16.12 23.73 9.02
N VAL A 409 -16.25 22.41 9.16
CA VAL A 409 -16.27 21.48 8.02
C VAL A 409 -17.35 21.91 7.03
N TYR A 410 -18.55 22.22 7.53
CA TYR A 410 -19.67 22.68 6.70
C TYR A 410 -19.37 24.02 6.01
N ASP A 411 -18.91 25.02 6.74
CA ASP A 411 -18.61 26.37 6.19
C ASP A 411 -17.57 26.31 5.08
N THR A 412 -16.59 25.38 5.20
CA THR A 412 -15.52 25.19 4.21
C THR A 412 -16.09 24.78 2.85
N LEU A 413 -17.13 23.95 2.84
CA LEU A 413 -17.80 23.52 1.61
C LEU A 413 -18.88 24.50 1.15
N ASP A 414 -19.66 25.08 2.07
CA ASP A 414 -20.77 25.98 1.74
C ASP A 414 -20.30 27.25 1.00
N ARG A 415 -19.08 27.70 1.28
CA ARG A 415 -18.47 28.90 0.63
C ARG A 415 -18.11 28.65 -0.84
N VAL A 416 -17.90 27.39 -1.23
CA VAL A 416 -17.49 27.01 -2.59
C VAL A 416 -18.66 26.43 -3.38
N ALA A 417 -19.64 25.88 -2.68
CA ALA A 417 -20.80 25.25 -3.29
C ALA A 417 -21.73 26.25 -3.99
N VAL A 418 -22.05 26.00 -5.24
CA VAL A 418 -22.92 26.84 -6.07
C VAL A 418 -24.12 26.02 -6.59
N GLY A 419 -25.32 26.64 -6.60
CA GLY A 419 -26.53 26.04 -7.15
C GLY A 419 -27.02 24.80 -6.37
N ASP A 420 -27.50 23.79 -7.09
CA ASP A 420 -28.11 22.57 -6.52
C ASP A 420 -27.14 21.72 -5.67
N VAL A 421 -25.84 21.89 -5.85
CA VAL A 421 -24.82 21.18 -5.06
C VAL A 421 -24.88 21.60 -3.59
N ARG A 422 -25.27 22.86 -3.32
CA ARG A 422 -25.41 23.39 -1.96
C ARG A 422 -26.48 22.64 -1.15
N THR A 423 -27.54 22.18 -1.76
CA THR A 423 -28.61 21.43 -1.08
C THR A 423 -28.16 20.01 -0.69
N ARG A 424 -27.12 19.49 -1.36
CA ARG A 424 -26.59 18.14 -1.17
C ARG A 424 -25.29 18.08 -0.36
N LEU A 425 -24.84 19.20 0.23
CA LEU A 425 -23.58 19.26 0.98
C LEU A 425 -23.50 18.27 2.12
N ARG A 426 -24.60 18.05 2.85
CA ARG A 426 -24.63 17.06 3.95
C ARG A 426 -24.46 15.63 3.44
N ASP A 427 -25.01 15.31 2.28
CA ASP A 427 -24.85 14.01 1.64
C ASP A 427 -23.40 13.80 1.20
N ILE A 428 -22.78 14.85 0.63
CA ILE A 428 -21.38 14.84 0.23
C ILE A 428 -20.48 14.67 1.46
N LEU A 429 -20.71 15.46 2.52
CA LEU A 429 -19.98 15.33 3.78
C LEU A 429 -20.14 13.94 4.40
N GLY A 430 -21.36 13.41 4.42
CA GLY A 430 -21.66 12.06 4.90
C GLY A 430 -20.91 10.99 4.12
N ALA A 431 -20.72 11.19 2.81
CA ALA A 431 -19.95 10.31 1.95
C ALA A 431 -18.45 10.29 2.28
N PHE A 432 -17.91 11.46 2.65
CA PHE A 432 -16.54 11.59 3.15
C PHE A 432 -16.44 11.33 4.65
N LEU A 433 -17.42 10.63 5.23
CA LEU A 433 -17.46 10.17 6.62
C LEU A 433 -17.54 11.30 7.67
N PHE A 434 -18.01 12.49 7.29
CA PHE A 434 -18.37 13.55 8.25
C PHE A 434 -19.86 13.44 8.61
N ARG A 435 -20.18 13.06 9.85
CA ARG A 435 -21.56 12.81 10.30
C ARG A 435 -21.86 13.48 11.62
N GLY A 436 -23.13 13.78 11.85
CA GLY A 436 -23.58 14.36 13.11
C GLY A 436 -22.79 15.62 13.47
N GLU A 437 -22.19 15.62 14.64
CA GLU A 437 -21.40 16.73 15.18
C GLU A 437 -20.07 16.99 14.45
N ASP A 438 -19.59 16.04 13.63
CA ASP A 438 -18.34 16.24 12.87
C ASP A 438 -18.44 17.38 11.87
N ILE A 439 -19.64 17.67 11.38
CA ILE A 439 -19.91 18.71 10.39
C ILE A 439 -19.65 20.11 10.98
N ASP A 440 -19.87 20.26 12.27
CA ASP A 440 -19.73 21.54 13.00
C ASP A 440 -18.33 21.71 13.63
N LYS A 441 -17.46 20.68 13.55
CA LYS A 441 -16.07 20.78 14.01
C LYS A 441 -15.28 21.78 13.18
N LYS A 442 -14.38 22.53 13.85
CA LYS A 442 -13.44 23.42 13.15
C LYS A 442 -12.35 22.61 12.45
N VAL A 443 -11.92 23.07 11.29
CA VAL A 443 -10.88 22.40 10.48
C VAL A 443 -9.59 22.20 11.27
N LYS A 444 -9.21 23.12 12.17
CA LYS A 444 -8.00 22.97 13.01
C LYS A 444 -8.03 21.80 13.98
N VAL A 445 -9.20 21.28 14.33
CA VAL A 445 -9.36 20.15 15.27
C VAL A 445 -9.32 18.81 14.55
N LEU A 446 -9.44 18.82 13.21
CA LEU A 446 -9.46 17.63 12.39
C LEU A 446 -8.07 16.95 12.35
N SER A 447 -8.06 15.64 12.31
CA SER A 447 -6.87 14.85 11.98
C SER A 447 -6.40 15.10 10.54
N GLY A 448 -5.16 14.77 10.19
CA GLY A 448 -4.64 14.90 8.82
C GLY A 448 -5.52 14.17 7.80
N GLY A 449 -5.92 12.93 8.09
CA GLY A 449 -6.82 12.18 7.20
C GLY A 449 -8.21 12.79 7.04
N GLU A 450 -8.78 13.42 8.08
CA GLU A 450 -10.04 14.16 7.97
C GLU A 450 -9.88 15.41 7.13
N ARG A 451 -8.79 16.17 7.31
CA ARG A 451 -8.49 17.33 6.47
C ARG A 451 -8.32 16.95 5.00
N ALA A 452 -7.60 15.85 4.72
CA ALA A 452 -7.44 15.36 3.35
C ALA A 452 -8.79 15.01 2.69
N ARG A 453 -9.70 14.32 3.43
CA ARG A 453 -11.05 14.04 2.96
C ARG A 453 -11.87 15.29 2.70
N LEU A 454 -11.77 16.29 3.57
CA LEU A 454 -12.48 17.58 3.41
C LEU A 454 -11.95 18.35 2.18
N ALA A 455 -10.64 18.38 1.98
CA ALA A 455 -10.03 19.01 0.80
C ALA A 455 -10.48 18.33 -0.51
N MET A 456 -10.58 17.01 -0.50
CA MET A 456 -11.09 16.24 -1.63
C MET A 456 -12.59 16.51 -1.88
N ALA A 457 -13.40 16.53 -0.83
CA ALA A 457 -14.81 16.89 -0.93
C ALA A 457 -14.99 18.27 -1.56
N ARG A 458 -14.15 19.24 -1.16
CA ARG A 458 -14.15 20.59 -1.73
C ARG A 458 -13.83 20.59 -3.22
N LEU A 459 -12.82 19.83 -3.66
CA LEU A 459 -12.43 19.72 -5.07
C LEU A 459 -13.59 19.17 -5.92
N MET A 460 -14.43 18.31 -5.35
CA MET A 460 -15.57 17.71 -6.06
C MET A 460 -16.80 18.63 -6.19
N LEU A 461 -16.75 19.85 -5.66
CA LEU A 461 -17.87 20.78 -5.76
C LEU A 461 -17.84 21.63 -7.04
N GLU A 462 -16.69 21.77 -7.68
CA GLU A 462 -16.52 22.63 -8.85
C GLU A 462 -16.39 21.81 -10.15
N PRO A 463 -16.95 22.32 -11.26
CA PRO A 463 -16.90 21.63 -12.55
C PRO A 463 -15.55 21.90 -13.24
N TYR A 464 -14.60 21.04 -13.02
CA TYR A 464 -13.31 21.03 -13.71
C TYR A 464 -13.38 20.13 -14.96
N ASN A 465 -12.47 20.29 -15.92
CA ASN A 465 -12.29 19.36 -17.05
C ASN A 465 -10.89 18.78 -17.14
N LEU A 466 -9.95 19.28 -16.34
CA LEU A 466 -8.65 18.69 -16.05
C LEU A 466 -8.49 18.60 -14.54
N LEU A 467 -8.39 17.39 -14.01
CA LEU A 467 -8.05 17.13 -12.62
C LEU A 467 -6.58 16.72 -12.52
N ILE A 468 -5.82 17.39 -11.68
CA ILE A 468 -4.45 17.05 -11.34
C ILE A 468 -4.41 16.70 -9.86
N LEU A 469 -4.09 15.45 -9.56
CA LEU A 469 -4.10 14.91 -8.20
C LEU A 469 -2.68 14.49 -7.81
N ASP A 470 -2.07 15.19 -6.86
CA ASP A 470 -0.71 14.95 -6.41
C ASP A 470 -0.74 14.22 -5.05
N GLU A 471 -0.43 12.92 -5.06
CA GLU A 471 -0.49 11.98 -3.93
C GLU A 471 -1.84 12.02 -3.18
N PRO A 472 -2.98 11.86 -3.88
CA PRO A 472 -4.30 12.03 -3.26
C PRO A 472 -4.64 10.94 -2.25
N THR A 473 -3.94 9.82 -2.27
CA THR A 473 -4.17 8.66 -1.40
C THR A 473 -3.45 8.71 -0.07
N ASN A 474 -2.52 9.67 0.12
CA ASN A 474 -1.80 9.84 1.36
C ASN A 474 -2.76 10.15 2.51
N HIS A 475 -2.56 9.50 3.65
CA HIS A 475 -3.39 9.63 4.86
C HIS A 475 -4.87 9.21 4.69
N MET A 476 -5.26 8.64 3.54
CA MET A 476 -6.60 8.11 3.32
C MET A 476 -6.69 6.65 3.76
N ASP A 477 -7.80 6.30 4.43
CA ASP A 477 -8.13 4.90 4.68
C ASP A 477 -8.56 4.19 3.38
N MET A 478 -8.53 2.86 3.39
CA MET A 478 -8.85 2.02 2.22
C MET A 478 -10.21 2.36 1.61
N ARG A 479 -11.19 2.67 2.45
CA ARG A 479 -12.55 2.99 2.00
C ARG A 479 -12.62 4.34 1.30
N SER A 480 -11.98 5.36 1.86
CA SER A 480 -11.90 6.69 1.22
C SER A 480 -11.17 6.63 -0.12
N LYS A 481 -10.13 5.78 -0.23
CA LYS A 481 -9.45 5.49 -1.49
C LYS A 481 -10.39 4.87 -2.53
N ASP A 482 -11.20 3.87 -2.13
CA ASP A 482 -12.19 3.23 -3.04
C ASP A 482 -13.24 4.22 -3.53
N ILE A 483 -13.75 5.09 -2.65
CA ILE A 483 -14.72 6.12 -3.00
C ILE A 483 -14.12 7.07 -4.03
N LEU A 484 -12.90 7.56 -3.78
CA LEU A 484 -12.19 8.45 -4.70
C LEU A 484 -11.91 7.77 -6.04
N LYS A 485 -11.39 6.54 -6.04
CA LYS A 485 -11.14 5.74 -7.24
C LYS A 485 -12.40 5.60 -8.09
N ASN A 486 -13.52 5.20 -7.47
CA ASN A 486 -14.80 5.04 -8.15
C ASN A 486 -15.34 6.35 -8.73
N ALA A 487 -15.15 7.47 -8.01
CA ALA A 487 -15.55 8.79 -8.51
C ALA A 487 -14.71 9.21 -9.73
N ILE A 488 -13.38 8.99 -9.69
CA ILE A 488 -12.48 9.29 -10.83
C ILE A 488 -12.76 8.36 -12.02
N MET A 489 -13.05 7.09 -11.79
CA MET A 489 -13.39 6.16 -12.88
C MET A 489 -14.63 6.61 -13.65
N LYS A 490 -15.62 7.17 -12.94
CA LYS A 490 -16.88 7.68 -13.54
C LYS A 490 -16.77 9.10 -14.08
N TYR A 491 -15.66 9.79 -13.81
CA TYR A 491 -15.44 11.14 -14.28
C TYR A 491 -15.11 11.15 -15.79
N ASP A 492 -15.77 12.01 -16.54
CA ASP A 492 -15.70 12.15 -18.00
C ASP A 492 -14.63 13.15 -18.48
N GLY A 493 -13.97 13.87 -17.57
CA GLY A 493 -12.86 14.77 -17.86
C GLY A 493 -11.50 14.07 -17.93
N THR A 494 -10.47 14.87 -18.15
CA THR A 494 -9.05 14.43 -18.18
C THR A 494 -8.49 14.38 -16.77
N VAL A 495 -7.69 13.37 -16.46
CA VAL A 495 -7.10 13.18 -15.12
C VAL A 495 -5.60 12.92 -15.21
N ILE A 496 -4.84 13.66 -14.42
CA ILE A 496 -3.42 13.41 -14.18
C ILE A 496 -3.27 13.03 -12.70
N VAL A 497 -2.72 11.85 -12.43
CA VAL A 497 -2.51 11.38 -11.06
C VAL A 497 -1.03 11.14 -10.82
N VAL A 498 -0.48 11.78 -9.80
CA VAL A 498 0.81 11.42 -9.22
C VAL A 498 0.50 10.52 -8.03
N SER A 499 0.83 9.25 -8.08
CA SER A 499 0.60 8.34 -6.95
C SER A 499 1.56 7.17 -6.97
N HIS A 500 1.86 6.67 -5.78
CA HIS A 500 2.63 5.44 -5.55
C HIS A 500 1.74 4.24 -5.20
N ASP A 501 0.43 4.45 -5.10
CA ASP A 501 -0.56 3.42 -4.77
C ASP A 501 -0.95 2.65 -6.04
N ARG A 502 -0.39 1.44 -6.20
CA ARG A 502 -0.59 0.57 -7.37
C ARG A 502 -2.05 0.18 -7.56
N GLU A 503 -2.74 -0.13 -6.46
CA GLU A 503 -4.13 -0.57 -6.50
C GLU A 503 -5.07 0.60 -6.83
N PHE A 504 -4.76 1.79 -6.34
CA PHE A 504 -5.50 3.00 -6.70
C PHE A 504 -5.41 3.29 -8.20
N LEU A 505 -4.21 3.16 -8.79
CA LEU A 505 -3.98 3.40 -10.22
C LEU A 505 -4.54 2.29 -11.12
N ASP A 506 -4.70 1.07 -10.60
CA ASP A 506 -5.14 -0.09 -11.36
C ASP A 506 -6.55 0.07 -11.91
N GLY A 507 -6.73 -0.22 -13.21
CA GLY A 507 -8.00 -0.08 -13.93
C GLY A 507 -8.46 1.38 -14.13
N MET A 508 -7.75 2.37 -13.55
CA MET A 508 -8.09 3.79 -13.67
C MET A 508 -7.31 4.47 -14.78
N VAL A 509 -6.03 4.16 -14.94
CA VAL A 509 -5.14 4.85 -15.89
C VAL A 509 -4.88 3.98 -17.12
N SER A 510 -4.81 4.64 -18.29
CA SER A 510 -4.53 4.03 -19.59
C SER A 510 -3.13 4.31 -20.11
N LYS A 511 -2.45 5.31 -19.56
CA LYS A 511 -1.09 5.72 -19.90
C LYS A 511 -0.30 5.99 -18.63
N VAL A 512 0.98 5.62 -18.63
CA VAL A 512 1.89 5.85 -17.51
C VAL A 512 3.12 6.58 -18.02
N TYR A 513 3.48 7.70 -17.39
CA TYR A 513 4.71 8.44 -17.66
C TYR A 513 5.70 8.22 -16.53
N GLU A 514 6.80 7.52 -16.82
CA GLU A 514 7.87 7.24 -15.86
C GLU A 514 8.89 8.37 -15.89
N PHE A 515 9.15 8.95 -14.72
CA PHE A 515 10.26 9.86 -14.47
C PHE A 515 11.45 9.06 -13.97
N ARG A 516 12.55 9.06 -14.73
CA ARG A 516 13.75 8.30 -14.37
C ARG A 516 15.01 8.91 -14.96
N ASN A 517 16.05 9.03 -14.11
CA ASN A 517 17.37 9.51 -14.51
C ASN A 517 17.33 10.85 -15.26
N GLY A 518 16.42 11.74 -14.88
CA GLY A 518 16.25 13.05 -15.51
C GLY A 518 15.50 13.05 -16.85
N GLY A 519 14.94 11.91 -17.29
CA GLY A 519 14.10 11.79 -18.48
C GLY A 519 12.68 11.39 -18.16
N VAL A 520 11.78 11.51 -19.14
CA VAL A 520 10.37 11.07 -19.06
C VAL A 520 10.09 10.07 -20.17
N ARG A 521 9.54 8.91 -19.83
CA ARG A 521 9.21 7.85 -20.77
C ARG A 521 7.74 7.47 -20.68
N GLU A 522 7.09 7.31 -21.82
CA GLU A 522 5.70 6.90 -21.94
C GLU A 522 5.58 5.37 -22.00
N TYR A 523 4.59 4.84 -21.28
CA TYR A 523 4.12 3.45 -21.38
C TYR A 523 2.62 3.47 -21.67
N LEU A 524 2.24 2.89 -22.82
CA LEU A 524 0.83 2.70 -23.20
C LEU A 524 0.29 1.46 -22.52
N GLY A 525 -0.51 1.64 -21.48
CA GLY A 525 -1.07 0.57 -20.65
C GLY A 525 -1.29 0.99 -19.21
N GLY A 526 -1.88 0.07 -18.43
CA GLY A 526 -2.14 0.29 -17.00
C GLY A 526 -0.87 0.14 -16.15
N ILE A 527 -1.02 0.38 -14.84
CA ILE A 527 0.10 0.35 -13.90
C ILE A 527 0.81 -1.02 -13.83
N TYR A 528 0.08 -2.13 -13.89
CA TYR A 528 0.69 -3.46 -13.82
C TYR A 528 1.48 -3.80 -15.09
N TYR A 529 1.02 -3.37 -16.27
CA TYR A 529 1.78 -3.49 -17.51
C TYR A 529 3.12 -2.74 -17.43
N PHE A 530 3.09 -1.51 -16.89
CA PHE A 530 4.31 -0.75 -16.62
C PHE A 530 5.26 -1.51 -15.68
N LEU A 531 4.75 -2.03 -14.55
CA LEU A 531 5.57 -2.74 -13.55
C LEU A 531 6.20 -4.02 -14.13
N GLU A 532 5.48 -4.76 -14.96
CA GLU A 532 5.99 -5.96 -15.62
C GLU A 532 7.09 -5.63 -16.61
N LYS A 533 6.87 -4.66 -17.51
CA LYS A 533 7.92 -4.17 -18.43
C LYS A 533 9.15 -3.70 -17.68
N ARG A 534 8.94 -2.97 -16.59
CA ARG A 534 10.01 -2.46 -15.76
C ARG A 534 10.84 -3.57 -15.10
N LYS A 535 10.19 -4.62 -14.61
CA LYS A 535 10.86 -5.79 -14.05
C LYS A 535 11.72 -6.50 -15.11
N LEU A 536 11.21 -6.68 -16.31
CA LEU A 536 11.96 -7.26 -17.42
C LEU A 536 13.18 -6.42 -17.81
N GLU A 537 13.04 -5.09 -17.91
CA GLU A 537 14.16 -4.17 -18.21
C GLU A 537 15.23 -4.25 -17.11
N SER A 538 14.85 -4.32 -15.84
CA SER A 538 15.80 -4.43 -14.72
C SER A 538 16.60 -5.73 -14.76
N LEU A 539 15.97 -6.85 -15.10
CA LEU A 539 16.65 -8.14 -15.27
C LEU A 539 17.67 -8.09 -16.42
N GLN A 540 17.30 -7.51 -17.55
CA GLN A 540 18.21 -7.33 -18.69
C GLN A 540 19.38 -6.38 -18.37
N GLU A 541 19.17 -5.34 -17.55
CA GLU A 541 20.24 -4.45 -17.09
C GLU A 541 21.23 -5.17 -16.17
N VAL A 542 20.77 -6.11 -15.33
CA VAL A 542 21.62 -6.96 -14.48
C VAL A 542 22.42 -7.94 -15.34
N GLU A 543 21.80 -8.64 -16.28
CA GLU A 543 22.48 -9.56 -17.20
C GLU A 543 23.57 -8.87 -18.05
N ARG A 544 23.32 -7.62 -18.47
CA ARG A 544 24.32 -6.82 -19.21
C ARG A 544 25.50 -6.39 -18.35
N LYS A 545 25.32 -6.22 -17.03
CA LYS A 545 26.41 -5.86 -16.10
C LYS A 545 27.26 -7.05 -15.72
N ASP A 546 26.68 -8.25 -15.69
CA ASP A 546 27.38 -9.49 -15.34
C ASP A 546 28.09 -10.15 -16.54
N ALA A 547 27.88 -9.63 -17.75
CA ALA A 547 28.66 -10.06 -18.92
C ALA A 547 30.11 -9.52 -18.82
N PRO A 548 31.15 -10.38 -18.85
CA PRO A 548 32.53 -9.95 -18.73
C PRO A 548 32.86 -8.97 -19.87
N ALA A 549 33.45 -7.83 -19.50
CA ALA A 549 33.85 -6.78 -20.43
C ALA A 549 34.80 -7.37 -21.48
N LYS A 550 34.32 -7.57 -22.69
CA LYS A 550 35.17 -7.78 -23.87
C LYS A 550 35.74 -6.45 -24.26
N GLU A 551 37.08 -6.38 -24.30
CA GLU A 551 37.86 -5.23 -24.72
C GLU A 551 37.34 -4.63 -26.02
N ALA A 552 37.31 -3.31 -26.05
CA ALA A 552 36.88 -2.51 -27.17
C ALA A 552 37.87 -2.62 -28.33
N ALA A 553 37.44 -3.17 -29.44
CA ALA A 553 38.05 -2.96 -30.74
C ALA A 553 37.15 -2.04 -31.60
N PRO A 554 37.70 -1.25 -32.55
CA PRO A 554 37.08 -0.02 -33.00
C PRO A 554 35.90 -0.22 -33.94
N LYS A 555 34.97 0.72 -33.88
CA LYS A 555 33.76 0.83 -34.69
C LYS A 555 34.03 0.75 -36.19
N ALA A 556 33.45 -0.26 -36.83
CA ALA A 556 33.14 -0.21 -38.26
C ALA A 556 31.63 -0.41 -38.41
N SER A 557 31.00 0.55 -39.06
CA SER A 557 29.60 0.54 -39.45
C SER A 557 29.30 -0.57 -40.44
N SER A 558 28.41 -1.49 -40.09
CA SER A 558 27.66 -2.24 -41.10
C SER A 558 26.39 -2.83 -40.51
N SER A 559 25.26 -2.49 -41.11
CA SER A 559 23.96 -3.17 -40.95
C SER A 559 24.13 -4.68 -41.17
N GLY A 560 24.15 -5.45 -40.09
CA GLY A 560 24.27 -6.91 -40.13
C GLY A 560 22.97 -7.53 -40.65
N LYS A 561 22.98 -7.97 -41.92
CA LYS A 561 22.02 -8.94 -42.42
C LYS A 561 22.22 -10.23 -41.64
N LEU A 562 21.14 -10.69 -40.95
CA LEU A 562 21.06 -12.04 -40.38
C LEU A 562 21.53 -13.08 -41.39
N THR A 563 22.43 -13.96 -41.01
CA THR A 563 22.94 -15.04 -41.85
C THR A 563 21.77 -15.95 -42.28
N TYR A 564 21.81 -16.45 -43.51
CA TYR A 564 20.75 -17.30 -44.10
C TYR A 564 20.30 -18.46 -43.22
N GLU A 565 21.22 -19.03 -42.45
CA GLU A 565 20.93 -20.10 -41.48
C GLU A 565 20.09 -19.62 -40.30
N GLN A 566 20.36 -18.44 -39.74
CA GLN A 566 19.57 -17.87 -38.62
C GLN A 566 18.14 -17.51 -39.04
N LYS A 567 17.95 -17.02 -40.26
CA LYS A 567 16.59 -16.80 -40.82
C LYS A 567 15.83 -18.09 -41.00
N LYS A 568 16.49 -19.15 -41.40
CA LYS A 568 15.87 -20.48 -41.62
C LYS A 568 15.50 -21.17 -40.30
N GLU A 569 16.29 -20.97 -39.25
CA GLU A 569 15.95 -21.43 -37.90
C GLU A 569 14.79 -20.62 -37.29
N GLN A 570 14.76 -19.32 -37.45
CA GLN A 570 13.69 -18.44 -37.02
C GLN A 570 12.35 -18.77 -37.71
N GLU A 571 12.36 -18.96 -39.03
CA GLU A 571 11.17 -19.42 -39.78
C GLU A 571 10.67 -20.80 -39.33
N LYS A 572 11.58 -21.70 -38.98
CA LYS A 572 11.22 -23.05 -38.50
C LYS A 572 10.62 -23.01 -37.11
N LEU A 573 11.11 -22.12 -36.24
CA LEU A 573 10.56 -21.87 -34.90
C LEU A 573 9.17 -21.22 -34.96
N LEU A 574 9.03 -20.18 -35.78
CA LEU A 574 7.74 -19.49 -36.02
C LEU A 574 6.66 -20.46 -36.54
N ARG A 575 7.03 -21.33 -37.48
CA ARG A 575 6.11 -22.34 -38.01
C ARG A 575 5.68 -23.38 -36.96
N LYS A 576 6.60 -23.71 -36.02
CA LYS A 576 6.32 -24.62 -34.91
C LYS A 576 5.38 -23.98 -33.89
N LEU A 577 5.62 -22.71 -33.54
CA LEU A 577 4.77 -21.97 -32.59
C LEU A 577 3.37 -21.71 -33.16
N ARG A 578 3.26 -21.29 -34.42
CA ARG A 578 1.94 -21.13 -35.07
C ARG A 578 1.12 -22.42 -35.06
N LYS A 579 1.77 -23.57 -35.35
CA LYS A 579 1.09 -24.85 -35.34
C LYS A 579 0.68 -25.27 -33.91
N ALA A 580 1.45 -24.91 -32.88
CA ALA A 580 1.08 -25.14 -31.49
C ALA A 580 -0.15 -24.32 -31.08
N VAL A 581 -0.17 -23.03 -31.41
CA VAL A 581 -1.32 -22.14 -31.14
C VAL A 581 -2.58 -22.66 -31.84
N GLU A 582 -2.49 -23.02 -33.12
CA GLU A 582 -3.61 -23.56 -33.90
C GLU A 582 -4.17 -24.88 -33.31
N THR A 583 -3.29 -25.73 -32.76
CA THR A 583 -3.69 -26.98 -32.12
C THR A 583 -4.43 -26.74 -30.81
N ILE A 584 -3.96 -25.77 -30.01
CA ILE A 584 -4.59 -25.40 -28.73
C ILE A 584 -5.95 -24.72 -29.00
N GLU A 585 -6.04 -23.84 -29.98
CA GLU A 585 -7.32 -23.21 -30.41
C GLU A 585 -8.36 -24.24 -30.84
N ALA A 586 -7.96 -25.25 -31.58
CA ALA A 586 -8.83 -26.35 -31.96
C ALA A 586 -9.35 -27.15 -30.75
N SER A 587 -8.48 -27.39 -29.75
CA SER A 587 -8.86 -28.07 -28.50
C SER A 587 -9.79 -27.21 -27.63
N LEU A 588 -9.56 -25.91 -27.54
CA LEU A 588 -10.45 -24.96 -26.83
C LEU A 588 -11.84 -24.93 -27.46
N ALA A 589 -11.94 -24.88 -28.80
CA ALA A 589 -13.22 -24.88 -29.50
C ALA A 589 -14.02 -26.19 -29.28
N ASP A 590 -13.34 -27.33 -29.11
CA ASP A 590 -14.01 -28.60 -28.80
C ASP A 590 -14.48 -28.64 -27.33
N LEU A 591 -13.67 -28.13 -26.40
CA LEU A 591 -14.08 -27.99 -25.00
C LEU A 591 -15.24 -27.02 -24.82
N GLU A 592 -15.27 -25.87 -25.52
CA GLU A 592 -16.38 -24.93 -25.51
C GLU A 592 -17.69 -25.57 -25.98
N LYS A 593 -17.66 -26.38 -27.02
CA LYS A 593 -18.83 -27.13 -27.49
C LYS A 593 -19.35 -28.09 -26.43
N LYS A 594 -18.45 -28.83 -25.78
CA LYS A 594 -18.81 -29.78 -24.71
C LYS A 594 -19.41 -29.04 -23.50
N ILE A 595 -18.82 -27.91 -23.09
CA ILE A 595 -19.34 -27.07 -22.00
C ILE A 595 -20.74 -26.53 -22.37
N ALA A 596 -20.92 -26.01 -23.58
CA ALA A 596 -22.21 -25.50 -24.06
C ALA A 596 -23.30 -26.59 -24.10
N ASP A 597 -22.93 -27.85 -24.43
CA ASP A 597 -23.89 -28.97 -24.39
C ASP A 597 -24.30 -29.32 -22.94
N TYR A 598 -23.38 -29.22 -21.97
CA TYR A 598 -23.73 -29.38 -20.56
C TYR A 598 -24.58 -28.19 -20.05
N ASP A 599 -24.27 -26.95 -20.43
CA ASP A 599 -25.09 -25.77 -20.08
C ASP A 599 -26.52 -25.91 -20.58
N ARG A 600 -26.71 -26.45 -21.82
CA ARG A 600 -28.04 -26.73 -22.38
C ARG A 600 -28.75 -27.85 -21.61
N LYS A 601 -28.05 -28.93 -21.28
CA LYS A 601 -28.59 -30.01 -20.45
C LYS A 601 -29.04 -29.49 -19.08
N PHE A 602 -28.27 -28.61 -18.44
CA PHE A 602 -28.63 -28.05 -17.14
C PHE A 602 -29.80 -27.06 -17.23
N ALA A 603 -29.95 -26.36 -18.35
CA ALA A 603 -31.10 -25.47 -18.58
C ALA A 603 -32.43 -26.25 -18.76
N GLU A 604 -32.35 -27.49 -19.25
CA GLU A 604 -33.52 -28.35 -19.49
C GLU A 604 -33.80 -29.34 -18.36
N ALA A 605 -32.87 -29.53 -17.43
CA ALA A 605 -32.99 -30.55 -16.37
C ALA A 605 -33.87 -30.10 -15.21
N THR A 606 -34.86 -30.94 -14.88
CA THR A 606 -35.75 -30.80 -13.71
C THR A 606 -35.21 -31.50 -12.43
N GLN A 607 -34.14 -32.25 -12.53
CA GLN A 607 -33.50 -32.96 -11.41
C GLN A 607 -31.96 -32.80 -11.45
N TYR A 608 -31.37 -32.62 -10.28
CA TYR A 608 -29.93 -32.47 -10.08
C TYR A 608 -29.23 -33.83 -10.24
N ASN A 609 -28.21 -33.89 -11.12
CA ASN A 609 -27.35 -35.06 -11.29
C ASN A 609 -25.89 -34.70 -10.92
N GLU A 610 -25.42 -35.23 -9.81
CA GLU A 610 -24.07 -34.97 -9.26
C GLU A 610 -22.94 -35.41 -10.18
N ALA A 611 -23.14 -36.48 -10.96
CA ALA A 611 -22.15 -36.99 -11.90
C ALA A 611 -21.95 -36.03 -13.09
N ASP A 612 -23.03 -35.43 -13.62
CA ASP A 612 -22.94 -34.45 -14.71
C ASP A 612 -22.30 -33.15 -14.25
N TYR A 613 -22.53 -32.74 -12.99
CA TYR A 613 -21.90 -31.54 -12.43
C TYR A 613 -20.38 -31.72 -12.20
N LYS A 614 -19.98 -32.94 -11.81
CA LYS A 614 -18.55 -33.27 -11.66
C LYS A 614 -17.85 -33.26 -13.02
N ALA A 615 -18.44 -33.87 -14.04
CA ALA A 615 -17.92 -33.86 -15.41
C ALA A 615 -17.82 -32.43 -16.00
N TYR A 616 -18.81 -31.59 -15.73
CA TYR A 616 -18.77 -30.19 -16.13
C TYR A 616 -17.63 -29.40 -15.48
N ASN A 617 -17.41 -29.59 -14.18
CA ASN A 617 -16.31 -28.92 -13.47
C ASN A 617 -14.93 -29.41 -13.95
N GLU A 618 -14.79 -30.71 -14.28
CA GLU A 618 -13.57 -31.26 -14.87
C GLU A 618 -13.30 -30.65 -16.26
N LEU A 619 -14.30 -30.52 -17.12
CA LEU A 619 -14.17 -29.87 -18.43
C LEU A 619 -13.83 -28.37 -18.30
N LYS A 620 -14.37 -27.70 -17.30
CA LYS A 620 -14.09 -26.28 -17.07
C LYS A 620 -12.64 -26.08 -16.57
N ALA A 621 -12.16 -26.94 -15.70
CA ALA A 621 -10.77 -26.92 -15.24
C ALA A 621 -9.79 -27.23 -16.38
N GLU A 622 -10.16 -28.15 -17.30
CA GLU A 622 -9.37 -28.46 -18.49
C GLU A 622 -9.36 -27.30 -19.50
N TYR A 623 -10.48 -26.61 -19.66
CA TYR A 623 -10.58 -25.39 -20.46
C TYR A 623 -9.69 -24.27 -19.91
N ASP A 624 -9.71 -24.01 -18.60
CA ASP A 624 -8.88 -23.00 -17.97
C ASP A 624 -7.37 -23.33 -18.12
N HIS A 625 -7.01 -24.60 -18.01
CA HIS A 625 -5.64 -25.04 -18.25
C HIS A 625 -5.20 -24.83 -19.71
N GLN A 626 -6.02 -25.22 -20.68
CA GLN A 626 -5.75 -25.02 -22.10
C GLN A 626 -5.69 -23.53 -22.49
N MET A 627 -6.52 -22.69 -21.89
CA MET A 627 -6.49 -21.24 -22.08
C MET A 627 -5.16 -20.65 -21.62
N HIS A 628 -4.64 -21.11 -20.48
CA HIS A 628 -3.35 -20.66 -19.98
C HIS A 628 -2.17 -21.12 -20.86
N GLU A 629 -2.23 -22.32 -21.41
CA GLU A 629 -1.24 -22.81 -22.39
C GLU A 629 -1.33 -22.04 -23.71
N TRP A 630 -2.54 -21.66 -24.14
CA TRP A 630 -2.76 -20.80 -25.31
C TRP A 630 -2.14 -19.42 -25.12
N GLU A 631 -2.37 -18.79 -23.96
CA GLU A 631 -1.79 -17.49 -23.63
C GLU A 631 -0.25 -17.51 -23.70
N LYS A 632 0.38 -18.56 -23.17
CA LYS A 632 1.84 -18.72 -23.24
C LYS A 632 2.33 -18.89 -24.68
N ALA A 633 1.70 -19.78 -25.44
CA ALA A 633 2.10 -20.06 -26.81
C ALA A 633 1.88 -18.86 -27.74
N SER A 634 0.79 -18.10 -27.56
CA SER A 634 0.50 -16.86 -28.29
C SER A 634 1.52 -15.76 -27.95
N TYR A 635 1.89 -15.64 -26.69
CA TYR A 635 2.89 -14.67 -26.24
C TYR A 635 4.30 -14.99 -26.81
N GLU A 636 4.71 -16.28 -26.81
CA GLU A 636 5.97 -16.71 -27.42
C GLU A 636 5.99 -16.45 -28.95
N LEU A 637 4.84 -16.64 -29.62
CA LEU A 637 4.68 -16.36 -31.03
C LEU A 637 4.83 -14.87 -31.32
N GLU A 638 4.17 -13.99 -30.53
CA GLU A 638 4.20 -12.54 -30.71
C GLU A 638 5.61 -11.96 -30.50
N ILE A 639 6.36 -12.47 -29.50
CA ILE A 639 7.76 -12.09 -29.29
C ILE A 639 8.62 -12.49 -30.48
N THR A 640 8.45 -13.72 -30.98
CA THR A 640 9.27 -14.25 -32.08
C THR A 640 8.91 -13.61 -33.42
N GLU A 641 7.70 -13.09 -33.62
CA GLU A 641 7.27 -12.30 -34.79
C GLU A 641 7.74 -10.84 -34.75
N GLY A 642 7.97 -10.29 -33.53
CA GLY A 642 8.43 -8.92 -33.33
C GLY A 642 9.95 -8.73 -33.38
N GLU A 643 10.74 -9.80 -33.37
CA GLU A 643 12.19 -9.83 -33.60
C GLU A 643 12.53 -10.01 -35.09
#